data_7462d74a90b820919771d4855118b415
#
_entry.id   7462d74a90b820919771d4855118b415
#
_cell.length_a   1.000
_cell.length_b   1.000
_cell.length_c   1.000
_cell.angle_alpha   90.00
_cell.angle_beta   90.00
_cell.angle_gamma   90.00
#
_symmetry.space_group_name_H-M   'P 1'
#
loop_
_entity.id
_entity.type
_entity.pdbx_description
1 polymer ?
#
loop_
_entity_poly.entity_id
_entity_poly.type
_entity_poly.pdbx_seq_one_letter_code
_entity_poly.pdbx_strand_id
1 'polypeptide(L)'
;VRRFIETRMRKRLRLAFLILAALFAALVLKVFQVQIIRNPELTGKAMENWDRELPFAGVRGEIKDRHGKKIIGNRVAPTLYFMPSQNRDIPAAASRLAPMIGADKDRLEELMSKRASIVKLAPEGKNIPYETAVEIGRLGIPGLYTGVDYIRDYPYGEMLSRLVGFTGYDNQGLAGIEYEYDRFLSGSGEKIRMYTDARGNPLPHVGDGWIGGKAGADVELTIDLRIQEIVERELSQAMMKYEADQALAIVMVPDTGEILALASAPNFDPSDYASADPSIYNRNLPVWMTFEPGSTFKIITLASALEEGVVDLHDDSFFDPGHTTVGGARLRCWKREGHGSQTFLEVVENSCNPGFIELGRRVGPEKLTSYIREFGFGATTGSGIAGEASGILFSPEAYGPVEHATTSFGQGISVTPIQQAQAVAAAVNGGRLMQPYIVKRILDPETGKEIERNEPVEKRRVISEETSKQVREALESVVANGSGRNAFTDGLRVGGKTGTAQKVEDGRYKDGDYIVSFIGFAPADDPDILVYVAVDGPKNEVQFGGVISAPMVGRIISDIAPLRNIKPRDGQLEREYRWGDPVQIRVPDLTGKERDELMQMFHTIKIEWNGPAEGRVIRQLPAPGSLMEESGTIHLYAGPANKKNE
;
A
#
# COMPACT_ATOMS: atom_id res chain seq x y z
N VAL A 1 -57.04 -68.63 67.33
CA VAL A 1 -55.72 -67.99 67.19
C VAL A 1 -55.19 -68.08 65.74
N ARG A 2 -55.26 -69.22 65.03
CA ARG A 2 -54.72 -69.41 63.66
C ARG A 2 -55.43 -68.47 62.62
N ARG A 3 -56.76 -68.31 62.63
CA ARG A 3 -57.53 -67.44 61.77
C ARG A 3 -57.22 -65.95 61.99
N PHE A 4 -56.84 -65.56 63.17
CA PHE A 4 -56.54 -64.19 63.55
C PHE A 4 -55.13 -63.78 63.03
N ILE A 5 -54.19 -64.71 63.02
CA ILE A 5 -52.84 -64.56 62.52
C ILE A 5 -52.87 -64.47 60.98
N GLU A 6 -53.64 -65.33 60.32
CA GLU A 6 -53.78 -65.31 58.87
C GLU A 6 -54.41 -64.00 58.34
N THR A 7 -55.40 -63.43 59.04
CA THR A 7 -56.02 -62.14 58.68
C THR A 7 -55.09 -60.96 58.89
N ARG A 8 -54.24 -60.99 59.94
CA ARG A 8 -53.21 -59.93 60.13
C ARG A 8 -52.09 -60.06 59.09
N MET A 9 -51.68 -61.27 58.73
CA MET A 9 -50.67 -61.52 57.73
C MET A 9 -51.16 -61.09 56.33
N ARG A 10 -52.41 -61.38 55.94
CA ARG A 10 -53.02 -60.93 54.73
C ARG A 10 -53.15 -59.39 54.65
N LYS A 11 -53.50 -58.74 55.79
CA LYS A 11 -53.52 -57.27 55.85
C LYS A 11 -52.14 -56.67 55.69
N ARG A 12 -51.10 -57.24 56.28
CA ARG A 12 -49.72 -56.80 56.14
C ARG A 12 -49.21 -57.04 54.72
N LEU A 13 -49.50 -58.16 54.07
CA LEU A 13 -49.18 -58.49 52.71
C LEU A 13 -49.89 -57.50 51.72
N ARG A 14 -51.17 -57.20 51.94
CA ARG A 14 -51.91 -56.20 51.13
C ARG A 14 -51.31 -54.80 51.30
N LEU A 15 -50.96 -54.44 52.55
CA LEU A 15 -50.31 -53.15 52.81
C LEU A 15 -48.92 -53.10 52.15
N ALA A 16 -48.14 -54.14 52.26
CA ALA A 16 -46.84 -54.24 51.61
C ALA A 16 -46.98 -54.17 50.04
N PHE A 17 -47.99 -54.87 49.49
CA PHE A 17 -48.31 -54.84 48.10
C PHE A 17 -48.74 -53.41 47.62
N LEU A 18 -49.61 -52.75 48.43
CA LEU A 18 -50.03 -51.35 48.10
C LEU A 18 -48.85 -50.37 48.17
N ILE A 19 -47.96 -50.51 49.13
CA ILE A 19 -46.74 -49.70 49.21
C ILE A 19 -45.85 -49.96 48.00
N LEU A 20 -45.65 -51.23 47.64
CA LEU A 20 -44.83 -51.57 46.44
C LEU A 20 -45.45 -51.03 45.12
N ALA A 21 -46.79 -51.19 45.02
CA ALA A 21 -47.51 -50.65 43.87
C ALA A 21 -47.46 -49.12 43.82
N ALA A 22 -47.55 -48.43 44.96
CA ALA A 22 -47.40 -46.97 45.03
C ALA A 22 -45.95 -46.52 44.66
N LEU A 23 -44.93 -47.23 45.12
CA LEU A 23 -43.55 -47.00 44.77
C LEU A 23 -43.32 -47.21 43.25
N PHE A 24 -43.89 -48.29 42.68
CA PHE A 24 -43.81 -48.55 41.26
C PHE A 24 -44.53 -47.49 40.42
N ALA A 25 -45.72 -47.07 40.85
CA ALA A 25 -46.43 -45.97 40.22
C ALA A 25 -45.64 -44.65 40.27
N ALA A 26 -45.03 -44.34 41.42
CA ALA A 26 -44.15 -43.16 41.53
C ALA A 26 -42.91 -43.27 40.61
N LEU A 27 -42.33 -44.46 40.46
CA LEU A 27 -41.23 -44.69 39.51
C LEU A 27 -41.67 -44.46 38.05
N VAL A 28 -42.83 -45.01 37.67
CA VAL A 28 -43.39 -44.84 36.33
C VAL A 28 -43.69 -43.35 36.05
N LEU A 29 -44.29 -42.64 36.99
CA LEU A 29 -44.53 -41.21 36.90
C LEU A 29 -43.22 -40.42 36.77
N LYS A 30 -42.19 -40.82 37.51
CA LYS A 30 -40.86 -40.19 37.41
C LYS A 30 -40.20 -40.43 36.06
N VAL A 31 -40.29 -41.66 35.56
CA VAL A 31 -39.78 -42.00 34.21
C VAL A 31 -40.56 -41.21 33.16
N PHE A 32 -41.90 -41.13 33.26
CA PHE A 32 -42.71 -40.33 32.37
C PHE A 32 -42.32 -38.83 32.41
N GLN A 33 -42.14 -38.29 33.61
CA GLN A 33 -41.68 -36.91 33.79
C GLN A 33 -40.34 -36.65 33.10
N VAL A 34 -39.38 -37.53 33.25
CA VAL A 34 -38.03 -37.39 32.67
C VAL A 34 -38.05 -37.62 31.17
N GLN A 35 -38.71 -38.68 30.70
CA GLN A 35 -38.65 -39.04 29.25
C GLN A 35 -39.59 -38.23 28.35
N ILE A 36 -40.69 -37.68 28.90
CA ILE A 36 -41.66 -36.95 28.08
C ILE A 36 -41.66 -35.46 28.42
N ILE A 37 -41.81 -35.09 29.69
CA ILE A 37 -41.97 -33.67 30.06
C ILE A 37 -40.62 -32.94 30.00
N ARG A 38 -39.55 -33.58 30.53
CA ARG A 38 -38.22 -32.96 30.55
C ARG A 38 -37.35 -33.34 29.36
N ASN A 39 -37.85 -34.17 28.43
CA ASN A 39 -37.10 -34.60 27.26
C ASN A 39 -36.54 -33.41 26.44
N PRO A 40 -37.32 -32.37 26.07
CA PRO A 40 -36.77 -31.27 25.29
C PRO A 40 -35.64 -30.53 26.03
N GLU A 41 -35.78 -30.29 27.33
CA GLU A 41 -34.74 -29.65 28.16
C GLU A 41 -33.48 -30.51 28.26
N LEU A 42 -33.64 -31.79 28.51
CA LEU A 42 -32.52 -32.73 28.69
C LEU A 42 -31.82 -33.01 27.35
N THR A 43 -32.58 -33.10 26.26
CA THR A 43 -32.02 -33.26 24.92
C THR A 43 -31.28 -31.98 24.50
N GLY A 44 -31.82 -30.80 24.81
CA GLY A 44 -31.10 -29.55 24.59
C GLY A 44 -29.75 -29.50 25.31
N LYS A 45 -29.74 -29.81 26.61
CA LYS A 45 -28.50 -29.87 27.39
C LYS A 45 -27.53 -30.98 26.93
N ALA A 46 -28.06 -32.11 26.45
CA ALA A 46 -27.23 -33.15 25.87
C ALA A 46 -26.61 -32.70 24.56
N MET A 47 -27.39 -32.03 23.69
CA MET A 47 -26.88 -31.47 22.45
C MET A 47 -25.81 -30.40 22.70
N GLU A 48 -26.00 -29.48 23.63
CA GLU A 48 -24.97 -28.52 24.04
C GLU A 48 -23.68 -29.19 24.54
N ASN A 49 -23.77 -30.33 25.23
CA ASN A 49 -22.61 -31.07 25.68
C ASN A 49 -21.96 -31.95 24.59
N TRP A 50 -22.72 -32.36 23.58
CA TRP A 50 -22.24 -33.19 22.47
C TRP A 50 -21.74 -32.32 21.30
N ASP A 51 -22.23 -31.09 21.20
CA ASP A 51 -21.88 -30.14 20.16
C ASP A 51 -20.45 -29.65 20.38
N ARG A 52 -19.58 -29.92 19.41
CA ARG A 52 -18.21 -29.46 19.37
C ARG A 52 -18.03 -28.66 18.08
N GLU A 53 -17.72 -27.41 18.22
CA GLU A 53 -17.41 -26.55 17.09
C GLU A 53 -15.89 -26.54 16.88
N LEU A 54 -15.43 -27.02 15.72
CA LEU A 54 -14.09 -26.79 15.21
C LEU A 54 -14.12 -25.45 14.46
N PRO A 55 -13.52 -24.39 15.00
CA PRO A 55 -13.43 -23.13 14.27
C PRO A 55 -12.39 -23.27 13.16
N PHE A 56 -12.79 -23.01 11.93
CA PHE A 56 -11.87 -22.78 10.82
C PHE A 56 -11.77 -21.27 10.58
N ALA A 57 -10.57 -20.80 10.23
CA ALA A 57 -10.40 -19.40 9.87
C ALA A 57 -11.19 -19.11 8.59
N GLY A 58 -11.95 -18.02 8.59
CA GLY A 58 -12.60 -17.53 7.37
C GLY A 58 -11.56 -17.17 6.32
N VAL A 59 -11.86 -17.44 5.05
CA VAL A 59 -11.03 -16.98 3.94
C VAL A 59 -11.07 -15.46 3.92
N ARG A 60 -9.91 -14.84 4.00
CA ARG A 60 -9.80 -13.39 3.92
C ARG A 60 -9.98 -12.93 2.47
N GLY A 61 -10.69 -11.81 2.23
CA GLY A 61 -10.88 -11.24 0.89
C GLY A 61 -9.56 -10.93 0.19
N GLU A 62 -9.56 -10.95 -1.13
CA GLU A 62 -8.40 -10.62 -1.95
C GLU A 62 -8.23 -9.11 -2.09
N ILE A 63 -6.99 -8.65 -2.28
CA ILE A 63 -6.70 -7.27 -2.70
C ILE A 63 -6.30 -7.33 -4.18
N LYS A 64 -6.97 -6.53 -5.00
CA LYS A 64 -6.85 -6.54 -6.47
C LYS A 64 -6.48 -5.16 -7.00
N ASP A 65 -5.83 -5.12 -8.16
CA ASP A 65 -5.59 -3.89 -8.89
C ASP A 65 -6.87 -3.41 -9.61
N ARG A 66 -6.78 -2.24 -10.24
CA ARG A 66 -7.92 -1.62 -10.97
C ARG A 66 -8.49 -2.46 -12.11
N HIS A 67 -7.77 -3.46 -12.58
CA HIS A 67 -8.15 -4.41 -13.64
C HIS A 67 -8.60 -5.76 -13.10
N GLY A 68 -8.72 -5.91 -11.77
CA GLY A 68 -9.09 -7.15 -11.10
C GLY A 68 -7.95 -8.17 -10.98
N LYS A 69 -6.70 -7.77 -11.28
CA LYS A 69 -5.53 -8.62 -11.11
C LYS A 69 -5.17 -8.70 -9.62
N LYS A 70 -4.98 -9.92 -9.12
CA LYS A 70 -4.68 -10.18 -7.71
C LYS A 70 -3.32 -9.59 -7.30
N ILE A 71 -3.34 -8.71 -6.29
CA ILE A 71 -2.14 -8.18 -5.62
C ILE A 71 -1.80 -9.06 -4.42
N ILE A 72 -2.80 -9.33 -3.57
CA ILE A 72 -2.67 -10.21 -2.40
C ILE A 72 -3.79 -11.23 -2.44
N GLY A 73 -3.41 -12.49 -2.23
CA GLY A 73 -4.33 -13.60 -2.14
C GLY A 73 -4.23 -14.35 -0.83
N ASN A 74 -4.67 -15.60 -0.88
CA ASN A 74 -4.54 -16.53 0.22
C ASN A 74 -3.96 -17.83 -0.30
N ARG A 75 -3.12 -18.46 0.51
CA ARG A 75 -2.68 -19.85 0.30
C ARG A 75 -3.11 -20.71 1.47
N VAL A 76 -3.42 -21.96 1.16
CA VAL A 76 -3.78 -22.95 2.19
C VAL A 76 -2.55 -23.23 3.07
N ALA A 77 -2.76 -23.17 4.38
CA ALA A 77 -1.74 -23.46 5.37
C ALA A 77 -2.36 -24.34 6.46
N PRO A 78 -2.11 -25.66 6.43
CA PRO A 78 -2.65 -26.57 7.40
C PRO A 78 -2.26 -26.21 8.85
N THR A 79 -3.21 -26.39 9.77
CA THR A 79 -3.01 -26.16 11.20
C THR A 79 -3.43 -27.40 11.98
N LEU A 80 -2.65 -27.76 12.99
CA LEU A 80 -2.90 -28.95 13.81
C LEU A 80 -3.79 -28.62 14.99
N TYR A 81 -4.78 -29.47 15.17
CA TYR A 81 -5.70 -29.48 16.31
C TYR A 81 -5.61 -30.80 17.03
N PHE A 82 -5.64 -30.77 18.34
CA PHE A 82 -5.54 -31.95 19.19
C PHE A 82 -6.73 -32.06 20.14
N MET A 83 -7.32 -33.25 20.22
CA MET A 83 -8.38 -33.58 21.16
C MET A 83 -7.80 -34.47 22.28
N PRO A 84 -7.50 -33.92 23.47
CA PRO A 84 -6.83 -34.67 24.56
C PRO A 84 -7.61 -35.92 25.00
N SER A 85 -8.95 -35.85 24.97
CA SER A 85 -9.83 -36.95 25.36
C SER A 85 -9.73 -38.20 24.48
N GLN A 86 -9.22 -38.08 23.26
CA GLN A 86 -9.08 -39.18 22.31
C GLN A 86 -7.70 -39.85 22.36
N ASN A 87 -6.75 -39.29 23.11
CA ASN A 87 -5.40 -39.83 23.22
C ASN A 87 -5.12 -40.31 24.65
N ARG A 88 -4.62 -41.55 24.77
CA ARG A 88 -4.30 -42.15 26.05
C ARG A 88 -2.82 -42.01 26.46
N ASP A 89 -1.98 -41.65 25.52
CA ASP A 89 -0.53 -41.52 25.71
C ASP A 89 -0.03 -40.23 25.01
N ILE A 90 -0.32 -39.12 25.68
CA ILE A 90 0.08 -37.77 25.19
C ILE A 90 1.60 -37.63 25.08
N PRO A 91 2.42 -38.12 26.05
CA PRO A 91 3.87 -38.07 25.96
C PRO A 91 4.44 -38.77 24.72
N ALA A 92 3.91 -39.93 24.34
CA ALA A 92 4.32 -40.62 23.13
C ALA A 92 3.89 -39.88 21.87
N ALA A 93 2.68 -39.32 21.85
CA ALA A 93 2.18 -38.50 20.76
C ALA A 93 3.05 -37.25 20.55
N ALA A 94 3.37 -36.51 21.62
CA ALA A 94 4.24 -35.35 21.60
C ALA A 94 5.65 -35.71 21.11
N SER A 95 6.23 -36.82 21.56
CA SER A 95 7.55 -37.29 21.12
C SER A 95 7.62 -37.58 19.62
N ARG A 96 6.53 -38.06 19.01
CA ARG A 96 6.45 -38.33 17.55
C ARG A 96 6.20 -37.08 16.73
N LEU A 97 5.42 -36.13 17.27
CA LEU A 97 5.00 -34.92 16.55
C LEU A 97 6.06 -33.80 16.60
N ALA A 98 6.70 -33.61 17.78
CA ALA A 98 7.62 -32.49 18.01
C ALA A 98 8.72 -32.36 16.95
N PRO A 99 9.44 -33.41 16.53
CA PRO A 99 10.51 -33.28 15.53
C PRO A 99 9.99 -32.90 14.14
N MET A 100 8.73 -33.20 13.81
CA MET A 100 8.13 -32.92 12.51
C MET A 100 7.73 -31.46 12.34
N ILE A 101 7.39 -30.80 13.45
CA ILE A 101 6.95 -29.39 13.45
C ILE A 101 8.00 -28.45 14.08
N GLY A 102 9.20 -28.97 14.41
CA GLY A 102 10.26 -28.20 15.03
C GLY A 102 9.92 -27.68 16.43
N ALA A 103 8.99 -28.36 17.16
CA ALA A 103 8.54 -27.94 18.46
C ALA A 103 9.41 -28.53 19.59
N ASP A 104 9.48 -27.81 20.72
CA ASP A 104 9.97 -28.36 21.96
C ASP A 104 8.98 -29.43 22.48
N LYS A 105 9.47 -30.62 22.80
CA LYS A 105 8.64 -31.76 23.20
C LYS A 105 7.84 -31.46 24.46
N ASP A 106 8.49 -30.90 25.49
CA ASP A 106 7.87 -30.75 26.82
C ASP A 106 6.79 -29.65 26.75
N ARG A 107 7.05 -28.60 26.01
CA ARG A 107 6.05 -27.54 25.71
C ARG A 107 4.86 -28.11 24.91
N LEU A 108 5.13 -28.92 23.91
CA LEU A 108 4.07 -29.53 23.10
C LEU A 108 3.21 -30.49 23.95
N GLU A 109 3.84 -31.28 24.82
CA GLU A 109 3.16 -32.17 25.77
C GLU A 109 2.28 -31.39 26.77
N GLU A 110 2.78 -30.28 27.32
CA GLU A 110 1.99 -29.36 28.16
C GLU A 110 0.78 -28.82 27.39
N LEU A 111 0.99 -28.36 26.14
CA LEU A 111 -0.07 -27.83 25.30
C LEU A 111 -1.13 -28.89 25.01
N MET A 112 -0.73 -30.11 24.64
CA MET A 112 -1.60 -31.24 24.35
C MET A 112 -2.33 -31.77 25.59
N SER A 113 -1.80 -31.52 26.79
CA SER A 113 -2.39 -31.95 28.07
C SER A 113 -3.41 -30.96 28.64
N LYS A 114 -3.67 -29.84 27.99
CA LYS A 114 -4.64 -28.84 28.46
C LYS A 114 -6.03 -29.45 28.61
N ARG A 115 -6.74 -29.06 29.67
CA ARG A 115 -8.15 -29.45 29.93
C ARG A 115 -9.09 -28.68 29.00
N ALA A 116 -9.05 -29.01 27.72
CA ALA A 116 -9.91 -28.45 26.68
C ALA A 116 -10.44 -29.56 25.78
N SER A 117 -11.57 -29.34 25.16
CA SER A 117 -12.14 -30.32 24.22
C SER A 117 -11.27 -30.46 22.99
N ILE A 118 -10.74 -29.32 22.50
CA ILE A 118 -9.89 -29.20 21.34
C ILE A 118 -8.81 -28.16 21.67
N VAL A 119 -7.58 -28.46 21.33
CA VAL A 119 -6.42 -27.56 21.48
C VAL A 119 -5.83 -27.30 20.12
N LYS A 120 -5.72 -26.02 19.72
CA LYS A 120 -4.93 -25.61 18.57
C LYS A 120 -3.46 -25.69 18.96
N LEU A 121 -2.66 -26.47 18.23
CA LEU A 121 -1.23 -26.64 18.52
C LEU A 121 -0.42 -25.45 17.96
N ALA A 122 -0.58 -24.31 18.58
CA ALA A 122 0.03 -23.06 18.16
C ALA A 122 1.11 -22.62 19.18
N PRO A 123 2.20 -21.99 18.71
CA PRO A 123 2.46 -21.56 17.32
C PRO A 123 3.00 -22.66 16.39
N GLU A 124 3.68 -23.68 16.87
CA GLU A 124 4.52 -24.59 16.10
C GLU A 124 3.72 -25.49 15.14
N GLY A 125 2.50 -25.86 15.48
CA GLY A 125 1.58 -26.65 14.65
C GLY A 125 0.62 -25.82 13.81
N LYS A 126 0.82 -24.49 13.74
CA LYS A 126 0.03 -23.59 12.87
C LYS A 126 0.81 -23.29 11.60
N ASN A 127 0.08 -23.19 10.47
CA ASN A 127 0.64 -22.82 9.18
C ASN A 127 1.80 -23.73 8.72
N ILE A 128 1.68 -25.03 8.99
CA ILE A 128 2.70 -26.01 8.58
C ILE A 128 2.67 -26.24 7.05
N PRO A 129 3.81 -26.64 6.45
CA PRO A 129 3.84 -27.04 5.05
C PRO A 129 2.84 -28.18 4.76
N TYR A 130 2.23 -28.15 3.58
CA TYR A 130 1.23 -29.16 3.18
C TYR A 130 1.79 -30.57 3.20
N GLU A 131 3.01 -30.76 2.73
CA GLU A 131 3.72 -32.06 2.72
C GLU A 131 3.90 -32.59 4.13
N THR A 132 4.32 -31.73 5.06
CA THR A 132 4.47 -32.08 6.49
C THR A 132 3.12 -32.47 7.11
N ALA A 133 2.03 -31.75 6.75
CA ALA A 133 0.69 -32.10 7.24
C ALA A 133 0.24 -33.49 6.75
N VAL A 134 0.55 -33.83 5.48
CA VAL A 134 0.27 -35.17 4.92
C VAL A 134 1.05 -36.25 5.65
N GLU A 135 2.34 -36.02 5.92
CA GLU A 135 3.19 -36.97 6.67
C GLU A 135 2.69 -37.18 8.10
N ILE A 136 2.34 -36.08 8.79
CA ILE A 136 1.75 -36.12 10.14
C ILE A 136 0.44 -36.92 10.13
N GLY A 137 -0.42 -36.74 9.13
CA GLY A 137 -1.65 -37.50 8.98
C GLY A 137 -1.40 -39.00 8.88
N ARG A 138 -0.31 -39.44 8.23
CA ARG A 138 0.10 -40.86 8.11
C ARG A 138 0.56 -41.46 9.42
N LEU A 139 0.95 -40.65 10.40
CA LEU A 139 1.32 -41.16 11.74
C LEU A 139 0.15 -41.82 12.48
N GLY A 140 -1.09 -41.47 12.14
CA GLY A 140 -2.30 -41.98 12.75
C GLY A 140 -2.37 -41.75 14.27
N ILE A 141 -1.91 -40.59 14.73
CA ILE A 141 -1.94 -40.22 16.17
C ILE A 141 -3.39 -39.99 16.57
N PRO A 142 -3.94 -40.80 17.53
CA PRO A 142 -5.31 -40.61 17.96
C PRO A 142 -5.54 -39.20 18.53
N GLY A 143 -6.63 -38.57 18.15
CA GLY A 143 -6.97 -37.22 18.61
C GLY A 143 -6.26 -36.09 17.89
N LEU A 144 -5.34 -36.37 16.97
CA LEU A 144 -4.68 -35.34 16.14
C LEU A 144 -5.44 -35.15 14.83
N TYR A 145 -5.81 -33.91 14.53
CA TYR A 145 -6.53 -33.52 13.33
C TYR A 145 -5.81 -32.36 12.62
N THR A 146 -5.87 -32.36 11.31
CA THR A 146 -5.39 -31.25 10.49
C THR A 146 -6.59 -30.43 10.02
N GLY A 147 -6.64 -29.17 10.41
CA GLY A 147 -7.61 -28.21 9.92
C GLY A 147 -7.06 -27.41 8.75
N VAL A 148 -7.95 -26.92 7.89
CA VAL A 148 -7.60 -25.97 6.84
C VAL A 148 -7.54 -24.58 7.45
N ASP A 149 -6.40 -23.93 7.34
CA ASP A 149 -6.20 -22.52 7.68
C ASP A 149 -5.66 -21.79 6.45
N TYR A 150 -5.64 -20.49 6.48
CA TYR A 150 -5.20 -19.66 5.37
C TYR A 150 -4.20 -18.64 5.86
N ILE A 151 -3.15 -18.42 5.08
CA ILE A 151 -2.21 -17.33 5.27
C ILE A 151 -2.19 -16.46 4.02
N ARG A 152 -1.76 -15.22 4.19
CA ARG A 152 -1.62 -14.30 3.06
C ARG A 152 -0.55 -14.77 2.10
N ASP A 153 -0.84 -14.56 0.83
CA ASP A 153 0.06 -14.80 -0.30
C ASP A 153 0.38 -13.49 -0.98
N TYR A 154 1.67 -13.19 -1.11
CA TYR A 154 2.22 -11.94 -1.65
C TYR A 154 3.01 -12.23 -2.94
N PRO A 155 2.33 -12.46 -4.08
CA PRO A 155 2.98 -12.93 -5.31
C PRO A 155 3.98 -11.92 -5.91
N TYR A 156 3.91 -10.66 -5.49
CA TYR A 156 4.83 -9.60 -5.94
C TYR A 156 5.96 -9.28 -4.94
N GLY A 157 6.11 -10.10 -3.88
CA GLY A 157 7.16 -9.90 -2.87
C GLY A 157 7.07 -8.53 -2.21
N GLU A 158 8.14 -7.75 -2.28
CA GLU A 158 8.26 -6.45 -1.63
C GLU A 158 7.44 -5.33 -2.30
N MET A 159 7.00 -5.52 -3.56
CA MET A 159 6.27 -4.49 -4.29
C MET A 159 4.96 -4.12 -3.58
N LEU A 160 4.68 -2.82 -3.46
CA LEU A 160 3.52 -2.28 -2.74
C LEU A 160 3.50 -2.54 -1.22
N SER A 161 4.53 -3.15 -0.61
CA SER A 161 4.50 -3.61 0.77
C SER A 161 4.07 -2.53 1.77
N ARG A 162 4.54 -1.29 1.62
CA ARG A 162 4.17 -0.18 2.51
C ARG A 162 2.74 0.34 2.31
N LEU A 163 2.13 0.09 1.15
CA LEU A 163 0.75 0.45 0.87
C LEU A 163 -0.21 -0.65 1.34
N VAL A 164 0.03 -1.88 0.87
CA VAL A 164 -0.88 -2.99 1.18
C VAL A 164 -0.76 -3.43 2.64
N GLY A 165 0.43 -3.33 3.23
CA GLY A 165 0.69 -3.74 4.60
C GLY A 165 0.80 -5.26 4.75
N PHE A 166 0.49 -5.75 5.93
CA PHE A 166 0.62 -7.16 6.29
C PHE A 166 -0.39 -7.56 7.37
N THR A 167 -0.55 -8.87 7.54
CA THR A 167 -1.41 -9.45 8.56
C THR A 167 -0.59 -10.04 9.71
N GLY A 168 -1.22 -10.09 10.87
CA GLY A 168 -0.64 -10.75 12.04
C GLY A 168 -0.86 -12.25 12.04
N TYR A 169 -0.45 -12.87 13.14
CA TYR A 169 -0.50 -14.31 13.35
C TYR A 169 -1.92 -14.91 13.22
N ASP A 170 -2.96 -14.17 13.63
CA ASP A 170 -4.36 -14.59 13.53
C ASP A 170 -5.06 -14.04 12.29
N ASN A 171 -4.28 -13.68 11.27
CA ASN A 171 -4.72 -13.17 9.97
C ASN A 171 -5.48 -11.84 10.05
N GLN A 172 -5.35 -11.10 11.18
CA GLN A 172 -5.84 -9.73 11.31
C GLN A 172 -4.91 -8.75 10.62
N GLY A 173 -5.45 -7.71 10.02
CA GLY A 173 -4.67 -6.62 9.41
C GLY A 173 -3.90 -5.82 10.46
N LEU A 174 -2.59 -5.60 10.25
CA LEU A 174 -1.73 -4.85 11.18
C LEU A 174 -1.23 -3.53 10.60
N ALA A 175 -1.14 -3.40 9.29
CA ALA A 175 -0.68 -2.19 8.62
C ALA A 175 -1.34 -2.04 7.24
N GLY A 176 -1.25 -0.83 6.66
CA GLY A 176 -1.68 -0.52 5.29
C GLY A 176 -3.16 -0.81 5.01
N ILE A 177 -3.46 -1.19 3.78
CA ILE A 177 -4.81 -1.56 3.33
C ILE A 177 -5.35 -2.75 4.11
N GLU A 178 -4.49 -3.70 4.49
CA GLU A 178 -4.88 -4.84 5.32
C GLU A 178 -5.48 -4.40 6.65
N TYR A 179 -4.96 -3.35 7.29
CA TYR A 179 -5.47 -2.80 8.53
C TYR A 179 -6.71 -1.92 8.32
N GLU A 180 -6.65 -0.97 7.39
CA GLU A 180 -7.70 0.02 7.19
C GLU A 180 -9.02 -0.62 6.74
N TYR A 181 -8.91 -1.66 5.90
CA TYR A 181 -10.06 -2.40 5.37
C TYR A 181 -10.26 -3.77 6.02
N ASP A 182 -9.67 -4.00 7.23
CA ASP A 182 -9.76 -5.29 7.93
C ASP A 182 -11.19 -5.76 8.13
N ARG A 183 -12.12 -4.84 8.45
CA ARG A 183 -13.55 -5.13 8.64
C ARG A 183 -14.23 -5.73 7.40
N PHE A 184 -13.74 -5.42 6.20
CA PHE A 184 -14.27 -5.95 4.95
C PHE A 184 -13.50 -7.21 4.54
N LEU A 185 -12.18 -7.16 4.65
CA LEU A 185 -11.30 -8.26 4.28
C LEU A 185 -11.46 -9.48 5.18
N SER A 186 -11.80 -9.31 6.46
CA SER A 186 -11.97 -10.42 7.39
C SER A 186 -13.20 -11.23 7.05
N GLY A 187 -13.00 -12.53 6.77
CA GLY A 187 -14.08 -13.49 6.60
C GLY A 187 -14.61 -13.97 7.96
N SER A 188 -15.85 -14.40 7.98
CA SER A 188 -16.38 -15.15 9.13
C SER A 188 -15.93 -16.59 9.03
N GLY A 189 -15.38 -17.12 10.14
CA GLY A 189 -14.89 -18.50 10.17
C GLY A 189 -16.00 -19.51 9.91
N GLU A 190 -15.66 -20.58 9.21
CA GLU A 190 -16.49 -21.78 9.12
C GLU A 190 -16.42 -22.53 10.45
N LYS A 191 -17.49 -23.22 10.79
CA LYS A 191 -17.54 -24.10 11.95
C LYS A 191 -18.00 -25.46 11.50
N ILE A 192 -17.22 -26.49 11.78
CA ILE A 192 -17.71 -27.87 11.65
C ILE A 192 -18.30 -28.26 12.99
N ARG A 193 -19.59 -28.57 12.98
CA ARG A 193 -20.28 -29.12 14.14
C ARG A 193 -20.08 -30.64 14.15
N MET A 194 -19.29 -31.11 15.13
CA MET A 194 -19.08 -32.54 15.39
C MET A 194 -19.84 -32.91 16.63
N TYR A 195 -20.61 -34.02 16.56
CA TYR A 195 -21.24 -34.59 17.72
C TYR A 195 -20.33 -35.68 18.32
N THR A 196 -19.99 -35.53 19.59
CA THR A 196 -19.15 -36.50 20.33
C THR A 196 -19.90 -37.06 21.52
N ASP A 197 -19.55 -38.31 21.89
CA ASP A 197 -20.00 -38.88 23.17
C ASP A 197 -19.32 -38.16 24.37
N ALA A 198 -19.70 -38.52 25.60
CA ALA A 198 -19.12 -37.95 26.82
C ALA A 198 -17.61 -38.23 26.97
N ARG A 199 -17.03 -39.12 26.16
CA ARG A 199 -15.61 -39.44 26.10
C ARG A 199 -14.90 -38.74 24.94
N GLY A 200 -15.64 -37.95 24.13
CA GLY A 200 -15.11 -37.23 23.00
C GLY A 200 -14.98 -38.06 21.71
N ASN A 201 -15.54 -39.27 21.63
CA ASN A 201 -15.52 -40.04 20.40
C ASN A 201 -16.62 -39.54 19.45
N PRO A 202 -16.35 -39.44 18.13
CA PRO A 202 -17.36 -39.04 17.14
C PRO A 202 -18.56 -39.99 17.18
N LEU A 203 -19.77 -39.44 17.23
CA LEU A 203 -21.00 -40.22 17.14
C LEU A 203 -21.30 -40.48 15.65
N PRO A 204 -21.26 -41.74 15.19
CA PRO A 204 -21.63 -42.05 13.81
C PRO A 204 -23.12 -41.74 13.59
N HIS A 205 -23.46 -41.07 12.49
CA HIS A 205 -24.83 -40.80 12.01
C HIS A 205 -25.60 -39.60 12.60
N VAL A 206 -25.01 -38.76 13.42
CA VAL A 206 -25.58 -37.43 13.69
C VAL A 206 -24.91 -36.48 12.71
N GLY A 207 -25.66 -35.99 11.72
CA GLY A 207 -25.13 -35.29 10.56
C GLY A 207 -24.11 -34.22 10.90
N ASP A 208 -22.94 -34.31 10.29
CA ASP A 208 -21.93 -33.25 10.30
C ASP A 208 -22.53 -32.01 9.63
N GLY A 209 -22.97 -31.07 10.45
CA GLY A 209 -23.48 -29.79 9.98
C GLY A 209 -22.32 -28.88 9.61
N TRP A 210 -22.07 -28.67 8.32
CA TRP A 210 -21.25 -27.55 7.89
C TRP A 210 -22.03 -26.26 8.17
N ILE A 211 -21.53 -25.43 9.08
CA ILE A 211 -21.97 -24.05 9.20
C ILE A 211 -21.00 -23.25 8.34
N GLY A 212 -21.42 -22.94 7.11
CA GLY A 212 -20.61 -22.21 6.16
C GLY A 212 -20.19 -20.87 6.73
N GLY A 213 -18.88 -20.62 6.73
CA GLY A 213 -18.34 -19.29 6.92
C GLY A 213 -18.56 -18.45 5.68
N LYS A 214 -18.48 -17.14 5.81
CA LYS A 214 -18.52 -16.22 4.69
C LYS A 214 -17.10 -15.72 4.41
N ALA A 215 -16.65 -15.82 3.16
CA ALA A 215 -15.40 -15.22 2.75
C ALA A 215 -15.45 -13.70 2.95
N GLY A 216 -14.33 -13.09 3.28
CA GLY A 216 -14.20 -11.64 3.35
C GLY A 216 -14.38 -11.00 1.97
N ALA A 217 -14.80 -9.75 1.95
CA ALA A 217 -15.00 -9.01 0.71
C ALA A 217 -13.66 -8.66 0.04
N ASP A 218 -13.64 -8.70 -1.28
CA ASP A 218 -12.48 -8.29 -2.07
C ASP A 218 -12.38 -6.76 -2.15
N VAL A 219 -11.16 -6.25 -2.04
CA VAL A 219 -10.85 -4.81 -2.16
C VAL A 219 -10.14 -4.57 -3.49
N GLU A 220 -10.78 -3.85 -4.41
CA GLU A 220 -10.18 -3.41 -5.67
C GLU A 220 -9.63 -2.01 -5.53
N LEU A 221 -8.32 -1.86 -5.74
CA LEU A 221 -7.59 -0.60 -5.67
C LEU A 221 -7.69 0.19 -6.98
N THR A 222 -7.36 1.48 -6.93
CA THR A 222 -7.15 2.31 -8.12
C THR A 222 -5.77 2.05 -8.76
N ILE A 223 -4.88 1.36 -8.07
CA ILE A 223 -3.54 1.00 -8.53
C ILE A 223 -3.58 0.21 -9.84
N ASP A 224 -2.75 0.60 -10.80
CA ASP A 224 -2.41 -0.20 -11.98
C ASP A 224 -1.04 -0.86 -11.75
N LEU A 225 -1.02 -2.17 -11.64
CA LEU A 225 0.23 -2.93 -11.35
C LEU A 225 1.34 -2.68 -12.38
N ARG A 226 0.99 -2.38 -13.63
CA ARG A 226 1.99 -2.08 -14.68
C ARG A 226 2.65 -0.73 -14.44
N ILE A 227 1.86 0.28 -14.01
CA ILE A 227 2.35 1.60 -13.65
C ILE A 227 3.17 1.52 -12.36
N GLN A 228 2.70 0.75 -11.38
CA GLN A 228 3.43 0.53 -10.12
C GLN A 228 4.81 -0.10 -10.37
N GLU A 229 4.89 -1.11 -11.25
CA GLU A 229 6.15 -1.76 -11.62
C GLU A 229 7.15 -0.78 -12.26
N ILE A 230 6.67 0.10 -13.15
CA ILE A 230 7.49 1.16 -13.75
C ILE A 230 8.06 2.08 -12.66
N VAL A 231 7.21 2.53 -11.76
CA VAL A 231 7.59 3.46 -10.69
C VAL A 231 8.59 2.83 -9.73
N GLU A 232 8.33 1.63 -9.24
CA GLU A 232 9.24 0.95 -8.29
C GLU A 232 10.59 0.59 -8.93
N ARG A 233 10.62 0.27 -10.22
CA ARG A 233 11.85 0.11 -10.99
C ARG A 233 12.70 1.38 -10.94
N GLU A 234 12.09 2.54 -11.22
CA GLU A 234 12.80 3.83 -11.21
C GLU A 234 13.32 4.18 -9.81
N LEU A 235 12.53 3.93 -8.76
CA LEU A 235 12.98 4.16 -7.38
C LEU A 235 14.12 3.21 -7.00
N SER A 236 14.04 1.92 -7.36
CA SER A 236 15.11 0.96 -7.07
C SER A 236 16.42 1.33 -7.77
N GLN A 237 16.34 1.80 -9.01
CA GLN A 237 17.51 2.30 -9.73
C GLN A 237 18.10 3.54 -9.07
N ALA A 238 17.26 4.46 -8.61
CA ALA A 238 17.71 5.66 -7.92
C ALA A 238 18.38 5.33 -6.58
N MET A 239 17.80 4.41 -5.80
CA MET A 239 18.41 3.94 -4.54
C MET A 239 19.81 3.36 -4.75
N MET A 240 19.99 2.55 -5.79
CA MET A 240 21.29 1.97 -6.12
C MET A 240 22.28 3.00 -6.69
N LYS A 241 21.82 3.83 -7.65
CA LYS A 241 22.71 4.78 -8.36
C LYS A 241 23.21 5.89 -7.44
N TYR A 242 22.31 6.40 -6.60
CA TYR A 242 22.58 7.57 -5.77
C TYR A 242 22.84 7.24 -4.31
N GLU A 243 22.83 5.97 -3.92
CA GLU A 243 22.95 5.53 -2.51
C GLU A 243 22.07 6.39 -1.59
N ALA A 244 20.82 6.63 -2.03
CA ALA A 244 19.90 7.49 -1.32
C ALA A 244 19.41 6.85 -0.02
N ASP A 245 19.05 7.68 0.95
CA ASP A 245 18.49 7.19 2.22
C ASP A 245 17.08 6.63 2.02
N GLN A 246 16.25 7.33 1.24
CA GLN A 246 14.88 6.93 0.90
C GLN A 246 14.47 7.54 -0.44
N ALA A 247 13.44 6.95 -1.06
CA ALA A 247 12.81 7.53 -2.23
C ALA A 247 11.30 7.23 -2.22
N LEU A 248 10.52 8.08 -2.87
CA LEU A 248 9.08 7.91 -2.99
C LEU A 248 8.57 8.40 -4.35
N ALA A 249 7.43 7.85 -4.75
CA ALA A 249 6.72 8.35 -5.92
C ALA A 249 5.20 8.19 -5.78
N ILE A 250 4.48 9.12 -6.43
CA ILE A 250 3.02 9.13 -6.57
C ILE A 250 2.70 9.32 -8.04
N VAL A 251 1.80 8.50 -8.58
CA VAL A 251 1.17 8.72 -9.88
C VAL A 251 -0.33 8.88 -9.66
N MET A 252 -0.87 10.01 -10.10
CA MET A 252 -2.26 10.39 -9.85
C MET A 252 -2.93 10.87 -11.15
N VAL A 253 -4.23 10.65 -11.28
CA VAL A 253 -5.07 11.27 -12.32
C VAL A 253 -5.56 12.62 -11.78
N PRO A 254 -5.14 13.76 -12.36
CA PRO A 254 -5.49 15.08 -11.80
C PRO A 254 -6.99 15.34 -11.74
N ASP A 255 -7.74 14.88 -12.72
CA ASP A 255 -9.18 15.13 -12.87
C ASP A 255 -10.07 14.34 -11.89
N THR A 256 -9.60 13.22 -11.38
CA THR A 256 -10.40 12.32 -10.54
C THR A 256 -9.85 12.15 -9.14
N GLY A 257 -8.55 12.37 -8.93
CA GLY A 257 -7.84 12.05 -7.69
C GLY A 257 -7.49 10.57 -7.55
N GLU A 258 -7.73 9.72 -8.57
CA GLU A 258 -7.30 8.31 -8.56
C GLU A 258 -5.79 8.20 -8.44
N ILE A 259 -5.32 7.40 -7.46
CA ILE A 259 -3.90 7.08 -7.30
C ILE A 259 -3.61 5.82 -8.10
N LEU A 260 -2.84 5.95 -9.19
CA LEU A 260 -2.49 4.85 -10.10
C LEU A 260 -1.26 4.07 -9.64
N ALA A 261 -0.35 4.74 -8.93
CA ALA A 261 0.79 4.12 -8.27
C ALA A 261 1.19 4.93 -7.03
N LEU A 262 1.63 4.21 -6.01
CA LEU A 262 2.13 4.78 -4.76
C LEU A 262 3.30 3.94 -4.28
N ALA A 263 4.51 4.48 -4.34
CA ALA A 263 5.71 3.73 -4.08
C ALA A 263 6.61 4.41 -3.04
N SER A 264 7.32 3.60 -2.28
CA SER A 264 8.34 3.99 -1.32
C SER A 264 9.53 3.05 -1.45
N ALA A 265 10.74 3.53 -1.20
CA ALA A 265 11.94 2.73 -1.11
C ALA A 265 12.78 3.18 0.10
N PRO A 266 13.46 2.26 0.84
CA PRO A 266 13.42 0.81 0.67
C PRO A 266 12.06 0.20 1.03
N ASN A 267 11.77 -0.96 0.46
CA ASN A 267 10.61 -1.81 0.78
C ASN A 267 10.99 -2.93 1.75
N PHE A 268 10.03 -3.80 2.09
CA PHE A 268 10.23 -4.97 2.94
C PHE A 268 9.38 -6.14 2.45
N ASP A 269 9.74 -7.37 2.82
CA ASP A 269 8.91 -8.55 2.55
C ASP A 269 7.73 -8.62 3.55
N PRO A 270 6.48 -8.42 3.12
CA PRO A 270 5.33 -8.47 4.01
C PRO A 270 5.05 -9.87 4.58
N SER A 271 5.60 -10.93 3.98
CA SER A 271 5.51 -12.29 4.53
C SER A 271 6.45 -12.53 5.72
N ASP A 272 7.51 -11.72 5.86
CA ASP A 272 8.47 -11.75 6.95
C ASP A 272 8.74 -10.34 7.52
N TYR A 273 7.67 -9.59 7.75
CA TYR A 273 7.76 -8.21 8.26
C TYR A 273 8.53 -8.10 9.59
N ALA A 274 8.55 -9.19 10.39
CA ALA A 274 9.18 -9.19 11.69
C ALA A 274 10.72 -9.09 11.63
N SER A 275 11.34 -9.45 10.51
CA SER A 275 12.79 -9.29 10.28
C SER A 275 13.15 -7.89 9.74
N ALA A 276 12.18 -7.11 9.28
CA ALA A 276 12.40 -5.76 8.76
C ALA A 276 12.48 -4.71 9.88
N ASP A 277 13.17 -3.61 9.60
CA ASP A 277 13.22 -2.46 10.52
C ASP A 277 11.82 -1.84 10.69
N PRO A 278 11.34 -1.65 11.94
CA PRO A 278 10.06 -1.00 12.21
C PRO A 278 9.89 0.39 11.56
N SER A 279 10.97 1.13 11.37
CA SER A 279 10.94 2.42 10.68
C SER A 279 10.59 2.31 9.20
N ILE A 280 10.76 1.13 8.60
CA ILE A 280 10.42 0.85 7.21
C ILE A 280 8.94 0.44 7.09
N TYR A 281 8.50 -0.59 7.81
CA TYR A 281 7.16 -1.12 7.61
C TYR A 281 6.03 -0.30 8.25
N ASN A 282 6.33 0.58 9.24
CA ASN A 282 5.34 1.43 9.89
C ASN A 282 5.09 2.78 9.18
N ARG A 283 5.78 3.07 8.07
CA ARG A 283 5.75 4.39 7.43
C ARG A 283 5.52 4.27 5.93
N ASN A 284 4.35 4.71 5.49
CA ASN A 284 4.09 4.91 4.06
C ASN A 284 4.53 6.32 3.66
N LEU A 285 5.72 6.48 3.08
CA LEU A 285 6.38 7.77 2.87
C LEU A 285 5.49 8.81 2.15
N PRO A 286 4.78 8.48 1.06
CA PRO A 286 3.90 9.41 0.37
C PRO A 286 2.87 10.13 1.23
N VAL A 287 2.38 9.51 2.30
CA VAL A 287 1.33 10.06 3.17
C VAL A 287 1.84 10.42 4.57
N TRP A 288 2.90 9.76 5.02
CA TRP A 288 3.43 9.95 6.38
C TRP A 288 4.56 10.98 6.46
N MET A 289 5.48 10.97 5.47
CA MET A 289 6.65 11.83 5.48
C MET A 289 6.23 13.30 5.31
N THR A 290 6.76 14.17 6.17
CA THR A 290 6.58 15.62 6.05
C THR A 290 7.93 16.29 5.86
N PHE A 291 8.03 17.17 4.87
CA PHE A 291 9.22 17.94 4.59
C PHE A 291 8.87 19.27 3.94
N GLU A 292 9.81 20.20 3.90
CA GLU A 292 9.63 21.44 3.18
C GLU A 292 9.53 21.16 1.67
N PRO A 293 8.45 21.55 0.98
CA PRO A 293 8.26 21.22 -0.43
C PRO A 293 9.26 21.90 -1.37
N GLY A 294 9.94 22.92 -0.85
CA GLY A 294 10.88 23.71 -1.64
C GLY A 294 10.23 24.27 -2.90
N SER A 295 10.99 24.32 -3.99
CA SER A 295 10.55 24.98 -5.23
C SER A 295 9.35 24.33 -5.93
N THR A 296 8.90 23.13 -5.57
CA THR A 296 7.64 22.59 -6.11
C THR A 296 6.42 23.36 -5.60
N PHE A 297 6.52 23.96 -4.41
CA PHE A 297 5.47 24.80 -3.84
C PHE A 297 5.27 26.11 -4.63
N LYS A 298 6.26 26.56 -5.37
CA LYS A 298 6.17 27.76 -6.21
C LYS A 298 5.01 27.71 -7.21
N ILE A 299 4.54 26.53 -7.58
CA ILE A 299 3.34 26.33 -8.40
C ILE A 299 2.12 26.97 -7.72
N ILE A 300 2.01 26.82 -6.41
CA ILE A 300 0.90 27.37 -5.61
C ILE A 300 0.97 28.89 -5.53
N THR A 301 2.17 29.41 -5.28
CA THR A 301 2.40 30.87 -5.27
C THR A 301 2.14 31.50 -6.64
N LEU A 302 2.57 30.84 -7.73
CA LEU A 302 2.29 31.26 -9.10
C LEU A 302 0.78 31.27 -9.38
N ALA A 303 0.09 30.17 -9.09
CA ALA A 303 -1.35 30.03 -9.27
C ALA A 303 -2.11 31.14 -8.52
N SER A 304 -1.72 31.41 -7.26
CA SER A 304 -2.32 32.48 -6.46
C SER A 304 -2.08 33.86 -7.05
N ALA A 305 -0.87 34.14 -7.57
CA ALA A 305 -0.53 35.43 -8.17
C ALA A 305 -1.28 35.68 -9.49
N LEU A 306 -1.43 34.65 -10.32
CA LEU A 306 -2.19 34.70 -11.56
C LEU A 306 -3.71 34.87 -11.29
N GLU A 307 -4.27 34.12 -10.32
CA GLU A 307 -5.69 34.22 -9.97
C GLU A 307 -6.06 35.60 -9.43
N GLU A 308 -5.15 36.22 -8.67
CA GLU A 308 -5.33 37.59 -8.17
C GLU A 308 -5.04 38.68 -9.22
N GLY A 309 -4.58 38.30 -10.42
CA GLY A 309 -4.26 39.23 -11.48
C GLY A 309 -3.13 40.18 -11.14
N VAL A 310 -2.22 39.83 -10.26
CA VAL A 310 -1.11 40.71 -9.79
C VAL A 310 0.18 40.51 -10.57
N VAL A 311 0.16 39.68 -11.59
CA VAL A 311 1.31 39.40 -12.47
C VAL A 311 0.85 39.05 -13.89
N ASP A 312 1.58 39.55 -14.89
CA ASP A 312 1.61 39.08 -16.26
C ASP A 312 2.93 38.34 -16.51
N LEU A 313 2.88 37.15 -17.09
CA LEU A 313 4.07 36.31 -17.28
C LEU A 313 5.03 36.86 -18.33
N HIS A 314 4.52 37.59 -19.33
CA HIS A 314 5.27 38.05 -20.49
C HIS A 314 5.60 39.55 -20.43
N ASP A 315 4.65 40.36 -19.97
CA ASP A 315 4.78 41.81 -19.98
C ASP A 315 5.45 42.36 -18.73
N ASP A 316 5.28 41.71 -17.56
CA ASP A 316 5.95 42.11 -16.33
C ASP A 316 7.41 41.59 -16.30
N SER A 317 8.30 42.41 -15.75
CA SER A 317 9.71 42.05 -15.59
C SER A 317 10.18 42.17 -14.13
N PHE A 318 11.21 41.41 -13.80
CA PHE A 318 11.85 41.38 -12.50
C PHE A 318 13.37 41.33 -12.64
N PHE A 319 14.08 42.12 -11.80
CA PHE A 319 15.54 42.07 -11.73
C PHE A 319 15.99 41.27 -10.47
N ASP A 320 16.70 40.16 -10.68
CA ASP A 320 17.29 39.35 -9.63
C ASP A 320 18.76 39.67 -9.39
N PRO A 321 19.14 40.35 -8.28
CA PRO A 321 20.53 40.59 -7.92
C PRO A 321 21.20 39.43 -7.16
N GLY A 322 20.59 38.24 -7.13
CA GLY A 322 21.04 37.06 -6.39
C GLY A 322 20.56 36.99 -4.94
N HIS A 323 19.87 38.00 -4.44
CA HIS A 323 19.27 37.99 -3.10
C HIS A 323 18.23 39.12 -2.95
N THR A 324 17.40 38.98 -1.90
CA THR A 324 16.53 40.06 -1.42
C THR A 324 16.60 40.13 0.11
N THR A 325 16.26 41.28 0.71
CA THR A 325 16.27 41.48 2.16
C THR A 325 14.83 41.73 2.64
N VAL A 326 14.35 40.92 3.56
CA VAL A 326 13.00 41.03 4.14
C VAL A 326 13.14 40.94 5.65
N GLY A 327 12.58 41.92 6.40
CA GLY A 327 12.61 41.91 7.86
C GLY A 327 14.03 41.83 8.45
N GLY A 328 15.05 42.31 7.75
CA GLY A 328 16.47 42.21 8.13
C GLY A 328 17.13 40.86 7.74
N ALA A 329 16.38 39.85 7.31
CA ALA A 329 16.92 38.57 6.83
C ALA A 329 17.32 38.70 5.36
N ARG A 330 18.52 38.21 5.02
CA ARG A 330 19.00 38.15 3.64
C ARG A 330 18.65 36.78 3.01
N LEU A 331 17.63 36.76 2.16
CA LEU A 331 17.17 35.58 1.44
C LEU A 331 17.86 35.53 0.07
N ARG A 332 18.48 34.39 -0.26
CA ARG A 332 19.34 34.23 -1.44
C ARG A 332 18.69 33.42 -2.54
N CYS A 333 19.02 33.80 -3.79
CA CYS A 333 18.76 32.92 -4.93
C CYS A 333 19.71 31.72 -4.90
N TRP A 334 19.30 30.60 -5.53
CA TRP A 334 20.19 29.45 -5.74
C TRP A 334 21.37 29.83 -6.66
N LYS A 335 21.15 30.69 -7.65
CA LYS A 335 22.18 31.34 -8.45
C LYS A 335 22.68 32.58 -7.72
N ARG A 336 23.87 32.49 -7.13
CA ARG A 336 24.41 33.51 -6.18
C ARG A 336 24.64 34.86 -6.80
N GLU A 337 25.02 34.91 -8.09
CA GLU A 337 25.23 36.13 -8.89
C GLU A 337 23.92 36.73 -9.41
N GLY A 338 22.81 36.06 -9.23
CA GLY A 338 21.50 36.45 -9.72
C GLY A 338 21.26 36.08 -11.17
N HIS A 339 20.01 36.22 -11.58
CA HIS A 339 19.57 35.96 -12.95
C HIS A 339 19.57 37.24 -13.80
N GLY A 340 19.69 38.42 -13.15
CA GLY A 340 19.57 39.70 -13.85
C GLY A 340 18.13 40.05 -14.18
N SER A 341 17.93 40.75 -15.28
CA SER A 341 16.60 41.11 -15.77
C SER A 341 15.94 39.90 -16.46
N GLN A 342 14.72 39.60 -16.09
CA GLN A 342 13.93 38.47 -16.61
C GLN A 342 12.44 38.80 -16.59
N THR A 343 11.66 38.23 -17.50
CA THR A 343 10.19 38.20 -17.42
C THR A 343 9.74 37.33 -16.25
N PHE A 344 8.46 37.39 -15.84
CA PHE A 344 7.98 36.48 -14.83
C PHE A 344 7.86 35.03 -15.33
N LEU A 345 7.72 34.79 -16.63
CA LEU A 345 7.86 33.45 -17.20
C LEU A 345 9.28 32.91 -16.95
N GLU A 346 10.32 33.69 -17.22
CA GLU A 346 11.72 33.32 -16.95
C GLU A 346 12.00 33.15 -15.43
N VAL A 347 11.29 33.91 -14.55
CA VAL A 347 11.33 33.72 -13.11
C VAL A 347 10.85 32.29 -12.73
N VAL A 348 9.81 31.80 -13.40
CA VAL A 348 9.28 30.44 -13.20
C VAL A 348 10.24 29.39 -13.77
N GLU A 349 10.74 29.57 -15.00
CA GLU A 349 11.69 28.69 -15.69
C GLU A 349 12.98 28.52 -14.89
N ASN A 350 13.54 29.62 -14.42
CA ASN A 350 14.77 29.69 -13.63
C ASN A 350 14.57 29.30 -12.17
N SER A 351 13.32 29.13 -11.73
CA SER A 351 13.01 28.88 -10.30
C SER A 351 13.63 29.95 -9.37
N CYS A 352 13.57 31.23 -9.75
CA CYS A 352 14.21 32.36 -9.07
C CYS A 352 13.55 32.62 -7.71
N ASN A 353 14.27 32.44 -6.57
CA ASN A 353 13.71 32.68 -5.23
C ASN A 353 13.27 34.13 -5.00
N PRO A 354 14.12 35.16 -5.31
CA PRO A 354 13.71 36.57 -5.16
C PRO A 354 12.47 36.93 -5.97
N GLY A 355 12.32 36.38 -7.18
CA GLY A 355 11.13 36.60 -8.02
C GLY A 355 9.86 36.01 -7.38
N PHE A 356 9.94 34.84 -6.77
CA PHE A 356 8.80 34.26 -6.05
C PHE A 356 8.49 34.95 -4.71
N ILE A 357 9.48 35.51 -4.04
CA ILE A 357 9.25 36.41 -2.89
C ILE A 357 8.48 37.66 -3.33
N GLU A 358 8.80 38.22 -4.48
CA GLU A 358 8.06 39.36 -5.06
C GLU A 358 6.61 38.97 -5.41
N LEU A 359 6.38 37.79 -6.02
CA LEU A 359 5.02 37.27 -6.26
C LEU A 359 4.23 37.15 -4.97
N GLY A 360 4.80 36.50 -3.94
CA GLY A 360 4.15 36.38 -2.63
C GLY A 360 3.85 37.76 -2.01
N ARG A 361 4.77 38.73 -2.13
CA ARG A 361 4.57 40.11 -1.67
C ARG A 361 3.40 40.79 -2.42
N ARG A 362 3.26 40.60 -3.72
CA ARG A 362 2.14 41.13 -4.52
C ARG A 362 0.80 40.50 -4.14
N VAL A 363 0.77 39.19 -3.87
CA VAL A 363 -0.44 38.47 -3.39
C VAL A 363 -0.81 38.93 -1.97
N GLY A 364 0.17 39.13 -1.13
CA GLY A 364 0.00 39.50 0.27
C GLY A 364 -0.20 38.31 1.23
N PRO A 365 0.12 38.49 2.52
CA PRO A 365 0.18 37.37 3.48
C PRO A 365 -1.18 36.71 3.74
N GLU A 366 -2.25 37.50 3.84
CA GLU A 366 -3.59 36.98 4.13
C GLU A 366 -4.12 36.10 2.98
N LYS A 367 -4.00 36.59 1.74
CA LYS A 367 -4.45 35.87 0.56
C LYS A 367 -3.61 34.62 0.31
N LEU A 368 -2.28 34.71 0.38
CA LEU A 368 -1.41 33.56 0.19
C LEU A 368 -1.71 32.47 1.22
N THR A 369 -1.90 32.84 2.48
CA THR A 369 -2.28 31.88 3.55
C THR A 369 -3.63 31.24 3.28
N SER A 370 -4.60 32.00 2.75
CA SER A 370 -5.90 31.48 2.34
C SER A 370 -5.75 30.45 1.21
N TYR A 371 -5.03 30.78 0.13
CA TYR A 371 -4.77 29.85 -0.98
C TYR A 371 -4.06 28.57 -0.52
N ILE A 372 -3.07 28.67 0.38
CA ILE A 372 -2.39 27.49 0.95
C ILE A 372 -3.41 26.53 1.56
N ARG A 373 -4.36 27.04 2.35
CA ARG A 373 -5.41 26.22 2.95
C ARG A 373 -6.43 25.74 1.92
N GLU A 374 -6.80 26.57 0.96
CA GLU A 374 -7.72 26.21 -0.11
C GLU A 374 -7.15 25.11 -1.02
N PHE A 375 -5.83 25.08 -1.27
CA PHE A 375 -5.14 23.99 -1.94
C PHE A 375 -4.98 22.72 -1.10
N GLY A 376 -5.48 22.70 0.16
CA GLY A 376 -5.58 21.52 1.01
C GLY A 376 -4.41 21.31 1.98
N PHE A 377 -3.44 22.22 2.05
CA PHE A 377 -2.34 22.09 3.02
C PHE A 377 -2.79 22.34 4.47
N GLY A 378 -2.14 21.68 5.41
CA GLY A 378 -2.43 21.77 6.83
C GLY A 378 -3.57 20.87 7.31
N ALA A 379 -4.11 20.02 6.45
CA ALA A 379 -5.12 19.01 6.77
C ALA A 379 -4.85 17.72 5.99
N THR A 380 -5.33 16.57 6.50
CA THR A 380 -5.26 15.31 5.77
C THR A 380 -6.07 15.39 4.47
N THR A 381 -5.59 14.71 3.42
CA THR A 381 -6.27 14.72 2.12
C THR A 381 -7.53 13.86 2.11
N GLY A 382 -7.61 12.87 3.02
CA GLY A 382 -8.71 11.91 3.08
C GLY A 382 -8.56 10.80 2.05
N SER A 383 -7.33 10.42 1.73
CA SER A 383 -6.99 9.41 0.71
C SER A 383 -7.46 7.98 1.03
N GLY A 384 -7.87 7.70 2.27
CA GLY A 384 -8.18 6.35 2.73
C GLY A 384 -6.93 5.49 2.98
N ILE A 385 -5.77 6.12 3.14
CA ILE A 385 -4.50 5.44 3.44
C ILE A 385 -4.14 5.71 4.90
N ALA A 386 -3.89 4.65 5.66
CA ALA A 386 -3.54 4.75 7.08
C ALA A 386 -2.25 5.55 7.33
N GLY A 387 -2.22 6.31 8.42
CA GLY A 387 -1.03 7.05 8.86
C GLY A 387 -0.77 8.37 8.13
N GLU A 388 -1.77 8.94 7.47
CA GLU A 388 -1.67 10.23 6.78
C GLU A 388 -1.42 11.37 7.77
N ALA A 389 -0.34 12.13 7.55
CA ALA A 389 -0.01 13.33 8.32
C ALA A 389 -0.65 14.60 7.72
N SER A 390 -0.95 15.58 8.58
CA SER A 390 -1.56 16.85 8.16
C SER A 390 -0.57 17.92 7.68
N GLY A 391 0.74 17.67 7.81
CA GLY A 391 1.73 18.70 7.59
C GLY A 391 1.77 19.75 8.71
N ILE A 392 2.64 20.74 8.56
CA ILE A 392 2.84 21.83 9.55
C ILE A 392 2.83 23.17 8.80
N LEU A 393 1.91 24.04 9.18
CA LEU A 393 1.85 25.42 8.72
C LEU A 393 2.13 26.37 9.89
N PHE A 394 2.59 27.57 9.59
CA PHE A 394 2.71 28.61 10.62
C PHE A 394 1.35 28.95 11.23
N SER A 395 1.34 29.20 12.54
CA SER A 395 0.19 29.85 13.17
C SER A 395 0.10 31.32 12.73
N PRO A 396 -1.08 31.94 12.74
CA PRO A 396 -1.25 33.35 12.35
C PRO A 396 -0.31 34.28 13.11
N GLU A 397 -0.06 33.98 14.40
CA GLU A 397 0.80 34.81 15.30
C GLU A 397 2.29 34.69 14.94
N ALA A 398 2.70 33.54 14.36
CA ALA A 398 4.07 33.25 13.95
C ALA A 398 4.35 33.62 12.49
N TYR A 399 3.33 34.08 11.73
CA TYR A 399 3.46 34.36 10.29
C TYR A 399 3.84 35.82 10.05
N GLY A 400 5.13 36.12 10.24
CA GLY A 400 5.71 37.45 10.02
C GLY A 400 6.18 37.66 8.56
N PRO A 401 6.80 38.81 8.26
CA PRO A 401 7.29 39.14 6.91
C PRO A 401 8.33 38.16 6.35
N VAL A 402 9.18 37.60 7.21
CA VAL A 402 10.22 36.63 6.79
C VAL A 402 9.58 35.29 6.48
N GLU A 403 8.67 34.82 7.34
CA GLU A 403 7.91 33.58 7.15
C GLU A 403 7.07 33.64 5.88
N HIS A 404 6.43 34.79 5.61
CA HIS A 404 5.71 35.02 4.35
C HIS A 404 6.63 34.92 3.12
N ALA A 405 7.79 35.53 3.18
CA ALA A 405 8.77 35.50 2.10
C ALA A 405 9.31 34.08 1.88
N THR A 406 9.62 33.32 2.94
CA THR A 406 10.14 31.96 2.82
C THR A 406 9.06 30.99 2.33
N THR A 407 7.82 31.12 2.82
CA THR A 407 6.67 30.33 2.37
C THR A 407 6.41 30.52 0.87
N SER A 408 6.62 31.74 0.32
CA SER A 408 6.40 32.02 -1.10
C SER A 408 7.25 31.17 -2.04
N PHE A 409 8.34 30.56 -1.56
CA PHE A 409 9.16 29.63 -2.34
C PHE A 409 9.28 28.23 -1.71
N GLY A 410 8.40 27.94 -0.71
CA GLY A 410 8.22 26.60 -0.16
C GLY A 410 9.17 26.24 0.99
N GLN A 411 9.64 27.21 1.74
CA GLN A 411 10.40 26.99 2.99
C GLN A 411 9.64 27.48 4.21
N GLY A 412 9.93 26.89 5.39
CA GLY A 412 9.29 27.19 6.65
C GLY A 412 7.94 26.52 6.87
N ILE A 413 7.41 25.81 5.89
CA ILE A 413 6.22 24.93 6.00
C ILE A 413 6.62 23.50 5.73
N SER A 414 5.90 22.55 6.32
CA SER A 414 6.15 21.13 6.12
C SER A 414 4.88 20.46 5.61
N VAL A 415 4.98 19.75 4.48
CA VAL A 415 3.84 19.15 3.79
C VAL A 415 4.10 17.68 3.49
N THR A 416 3.04 16.89 3.30
CA THR A 416 3.18 15.53 2.82
C THR A 416 3.27 15.51 1.29
N PRO A 417 3.95 14.49 0.71
CA PRO A 417 3.98 14.32 -0.75
C PRO A 417 2.59 14.25 -1.38
N ILE A 418 1.63 13.59 -0.72
CA ILE A 418 0.26 13.48 -1.25
C ILE A 418 -0.47 14.83 -1.22
N GLN A 419 -0.25 15.68 -0.19
CA GLN A 419 -0.77 17.05 -0.19
C GLN A 419 -0.20 17.86 -1.36
N GLN A 420 1.12 17.76 -1.59
CA GLN A 420 1.77 18.43 -2.72
C GLN A 420 1.22 17.96 -4.07
N ALA A 421 1.04 16.63 -4.23
CA ALA A 421 0.46 16.05 -5.45
C ALA A 421 -0.98 16.51 -5.67
N GLN A 422 -1.82 16.51 -4.62
CA GLN A 422 -3.20 16.98 -4.66
C GLN A 422 -3.29 18.47 -5.05
N ALA A 423 -2.47 19.32 -4.42
CA ALA A 423 -2.47 20.76 -4.66
C ALA A 423 -2.02 21.09 -6.10
N VAL A 424 -0.97 20.42 -6.60
CA VAL A 424 -0.51 20.61 -7.97
C VAL A 424 -1.51 20.04 -8.98
N ALA A 425 -2.14 18.88 -8.68
CA ALA A 425 -3.23 18.37 -9.50
C ALA A 425 -4.34 19.42 -9.67
N ALA A 426 -4.76 20.08 -8.57
CA ALA A 426 -5.73 21.15 -8.62
C ALA A 426 -5.24 22.37 -9.44
N ALA A 427 -3.96 22.72 -9.35
CA ALA A 427 -3.41 23.82 -10.13
C ALA A 427 -3.42 23.59 -11.65
N VAL A 428 -3.46 22.32 -12.10
CA VAL A 428 -3.35 21.96 -13.53
C VAL A 428 -4.60 21.34 -14.14
N ASN A 429 -5.63 20.98 -13.34
CA ASN A 429 -6.87 20.34 -13.80
C ASN A 429 -8.05 21.31 -13.96
N GLY A 430 -7.81 22.60 -14.15
CA GLY A 430 -8.85 23.62 -14.19
C GLY A 430 -9.25 24.15 -12.81
N GLY A 431 -8.42 23.98 -11.81
CA GLY A 431 -8.59 24.56 -10.47
C GLY A 431 -9.40 23.73 -9.47
N ARG A 432 -9.72 22.49 -9.78
CA ARG A 432 -10.58 21.61 -8.95
C ARG A 432 -9.74 20.81 -7.95
N LEU A 433 -9.94 21.03 -6.65
CA LEU A 433 -9.31 20.23 -5.61
C LEU A 433 -10.05 18.91 -5.45
N MET A 434 -9.53 17.86 -6.08
CA MET A 434 -10.07 16.51 -5.97
C MET A 434 -9.56 15.82 -4.70
N GLN A 435 -10.40 14.99 -4.09
CA GLN A 435 -9.95 14.11 -3.01
C GLN A 435 -9.17 12.94 -3.62
N PRO A 436 -7.89 12.73 -3.23
CA PRO A 436 -7.18 11.52 -3.62
C PRO A 436 -7.86 10.28 -3.03
N TYR A 437 -7.85 9.16 -3.75
CA TYR A 437 -8.34 7.89 -3.21
C TYR A 437 -7.61 6.70 -3.82
N ILE A 438 -7.53 5.62 -3.02
CA ILE A 438 -6.76 4.42 -3.34
C ILE A 438 -7.63 3.18 -3.52
N VAL A 439 -8.79 3.12 -2.88
CA VAL A 439 -9.74 2.02 -3.06
C VAL A 439 -10.81 2.45 -4.04
N LYS A 440 -10.98 1.67 -5.11
CA LYS A 440 -11.96 1.90 -6.15
C LYS A 440 -13.33 1.34 -5.75
N ARG A 441 -13.36 0.10 -5.28
CA ARG A 441 -14.59 -0.58 -4.86
C ARG A 441 -14.32 -1.79 -3.97
N ILE A 442 -15.35 -2.22 -3.27
CA ILE A 442 -15.36 -3.42 -2.44
C ILE A 442 -16.40 -4.37 -3.02
N LEU A 443 -16.01 -5.62 -3.23
CA LEU A 443 -16.81 -6.61 -3.93
C LEU A 443 -17.10 -7.81 -3.02
N ASP A 444 -18.31 -8.33 -3.12
CA ASP A 444 -18.65 -9.64 -2.57
C ASP A 444 -17.99 -10.72 -3.45
N PRO A 445 -17.10 -11.58 -2.90
CA PRO A 445 -16.31 -12.51 -3.70
C PRO A 445 -17.12 -13.63 -4.34
N GLU A 446 -18.29 -13.97 -3.79
CA GLU A 446 -19.14 -15.05 -4.30
C GLU A 446 -20.06 -14.58 -5.42
N THR A 447 -20.61 -13.40 -5.30
CA THR A 447 -21.61 -12.86 -6.23
C THR A 447 -21.05 -11.85 -7.23
N GLY A 448 -19.86 -11.30 -6.96
CA GLY A 448 -19.28 -10.18 -7.71
C GLY A 448 -20.02 -8.86 -7.54
N LYS A 449 -21.01 -8.78 -6.64
CA LYS A 449 -21.74 -7.53 -6.38
C LYS A 449 -20.87 -6.52 -5.69
N GLU A 450 -21.03 -5.27 -6.09
CA GLU A 450 -20.42 -4.14 -5.39
C GLU A 450 -21.12 -3.91 -4.04
N ILE A 451 -20.31 -3.91 -2.96
CA ILE A 451 -20.73 -3.58 -1.60
C ILE A 451 -20.59 -2.07 -1.40
N GLU A 452 -19.48 -1.52 -1.88
CA GLU A 452 -19.14 -0.11 -1.79
C GLU A 452 -18.33 0.29 -3.03
N ARG A 453 -18.53 1.52 -3.52
CA ARG A 453 -17.75 2.13 -4.61
C ARG A 453 -17.38 3.54 -4.24
N ASN A 454 -16.13 3.90 -4.46
CA ASN A 454 -15.67 5.27 -4.39
C ASN A 454 -15.76 5.93 -5.77
N GLU A 455 -16.34 7.11 -5.81
CA GLU A 455 -16.41 7.96 -6.98
C GLU A 455 -15.53 9.20 -6.77
N PRO A 456 -15.05 9.85 -7.84
CA PRO A 456 -14.31 11.09 -7.73
C PRO A 456 -15.08 12.16 -6.94
N VAL A 457 -14.42 12.76 -5.94
CA VAL A 457 -15.02 13.79 -5.10
C VAL A 457 -14.26 15.11 -5.29
N GLU A 458 -14.94 16.11 -5.86
CA GLU A 458 -14.45 17.48 -5.89
C GLU A 458 -14.74 18.15 -4.53
N LYS A 459 -13.68 18.51 -3.79
CA LYS A 459 -13.84 19.24 -2.51
C LYS A 459 -14.24 20.70 -2.74
N ARG A 460 -13.61 21.35 -3.73
CA ARG A 460 -13.86 22.75 -4.11
C ARG A 460 -13.08 23.11 -5.37
N ARG A 461 -13.42 24.26 -5.94
CA ARG A 461 -12.60 24.94 -6.95
C ARG A 461 -11.77 26.02 -6.28
N VAL A 462 -10.45 26.00 -6.47
CA VAL A 462 -9.49 26.90 -5.81
C VAL A 462 -9.11 28.08 -6.72
N ILE A 463 -8.93 27.81 -8.00
CA ILE A 463 -8.58 28.79 -9.03
C ILE A 463 -9.47 28.61 -10.28
N SER A 464 -9.48 29.61 -11.13
CA SER A 464 -10.19 29.58 -12.41
C SER A 464 -9.52 28.62 -13.40
N GLU A 465 -10.27 28.19 -14.41
CA GLU A 465 -9.76 27.38 -15.52
C GLU A 465 -8.70 28.15 -16.34
N GLU A 466 -8.90 29.46 -16.51
CA GLU A 466 -7.95 30.32 -17.21
C GLU A 466 -6.61 30.41 -16.48
N THR A 467 -6.64 30.62 -15.16
CA THR A 467 -5.43 30.60 -14.33
C THR A 467 -4.73 29.24 -14.41
N SER A 468 -5.48 28.15 -14.32
CA SER A 468 -4.93 26.80 -14.46
C SER A 468 -4.25 26.60 -15.82
N LYS A 469 -4.82 27.12 -16.90
CA LYS A 469 -4.21 27.08 -18.23
C LYS A 469 -2.87 27.84 -18.27
N GLN A 470 -2.81 29.04 -17.72
CA GLN A 470 -1.57 29.83 -17.65
C GLN A 470 -0.50 29.12 -16.79
N VAL A 471 -0.90 28.49 -15.69
CA VAL A 471 0.01 27.67 -14.87
C VAL A 471 0.58 26.50 -15.70
N ARG A 472 -0.24 25.79 -16.46
CA ARG A 472 0.22 24.68 -17.32
C ARG A 472 1.21 25.16 -18.38
N GLU A 473 0.91 26.27 -19.06
CA GLU A 473 1.79 26.88 -20.06
C GLU A 473 3.15 27.27 -19.48
N ALA A 474 3.16 27.90 -18.30
CA ALA A 474 4.40 28.26 -17.61
C ALA A 474 5.21 27.00 -17.22
N LEU A 475 4.54 25.94 -16.74
CA LEU A 475 5.21 24.70 -16.31
C LEU A 475 5.69 23.85 -17.50
N GLU A 476 5.04 23.91 -18.67
CA GLU A 476 5.55 23.32 -19.90
C GLU A 476 6.85 24.06 -20.33
N SER A 477 6.89 25.39 -20.22
CA SER A 477 8.10 26.18 -20.50
C SER A 477 9.25 25.83 -19.51
N VAL A 478 8.96 25.56 -18.24
CA VAL A 478 9.98 25.05 -17.29
C VAL A 478 10.66 23.77 -17.79
N VAL A 479 9.90 22.90 -18.45
CA VAL A 479 10.42 21.63 -18.99
C VAL A 479 11.09 21.81 -20.35
N ALA A 480 10.65 22.76 -21.16
CA ALA A 480 11.29 23.05 -22.45
C ALA A 480 12.59 23.88 -22.26
N ASN A 481 12.51 24.96 -21.49
CA ASN A 481 13.53 26.02 -21.46
C ASN A 481 14.22 26.18 -20.09
N GLY A 482 13.56 25.70 -19.01
CA GLY A 482 13.94 25.98 -17.63
C GLY A 482 14.71 24.87 -16.93
N SER A 483 14.57 24.87 -15.62
CA SER A 483 15.23 23.94 -14.70
C SER A 483 14.76 22.49 -14.81
N GLY A 484 13.63 22.23 -15.49
CA GLY A 484 13.01 20.91 -15.66
C GLY A 484 13.40 20.17 -16.95
N ARG A 485 14.34 20.68 -17.75
CA ARG A 485 14.66 20.18 -19.11
C ARG A 485 14.92 18.67 -19.22
N ASN A 486 15.41 18.05 -18.17
CA ASN A 486 15.68 16.61 -18.14
C ASN A 486 14.42 15.73 -18.02
N ALA A 487 13.24 16.34 -17.79
CA ALA A 487 11.95 15.65 -17.88
C ALA A 487 11.30 15.77 -19.26
N PHE A 488 11.94 16.47 -20.20
CA PHE A 488 11.41 16.66 -21.55
C PHE A 488 11.27 15.30 -22.25
N THR A 489 10.09 15.08 -22.83
CA THR A 489 9.77 13.83 -23.54
C THR A 489 9.10 14.20 -24.87
N ASP A 490 9.74 13.81 -25.98
CA ASP A 490 9.26 14.16 -27.31
C ASP A 490 7.81 13.74 -27.55
N GLY A 491 7.00 14.67 -28.03
CA GLY A 491 5.60 14.48 -28.40
C GLY A 491 4.62 14.42 -27.22
N LEU A 492 5.07 14.40 -25.95
CA LEU A 492 4.16 14.23 -24.81
C LEU A 492 3.77 15.54 -24.09
N ARG A 493 4.37 16.69 -24.47
CA ARG A 493 4.08 17.99 -23.84
C ARG A 493 4.10 17.91 -22.31
N VAL A 494 5.27 17.59 -21.75
CA VAL A 494 5.44 17.47 -20.30
C VAL A 494 5.53 18.86 -19.67
N GLY A 495 4.71 19.15 -18.66
CA GLY A 495 4.88 20.29 -17.77
C GLY A 495 5.39 19.83 -16.40
N GLY A 496 6.09 20.70 -15.65
CA GLY A 496 6.54 20.31 -14.31
C GLY A 496 7.44 21.30 -13.60
N LYS A 497 7.83 20.94 -12.38
CA LYS A 497 8.66 21.80 -11.52
C LYS A 497 9.64 20.99 -10.68
N THR A 498 10.88 21.44 -10.63
CA THR A 498 11.93 20.92 -9.75
C THR A 498 11.76 21.38 -8.31
N GLY A 499 12.09 20.53 -7.35
CA GLY A 499 12.25 20.82 -5.94
C GLY A 499 13.64 20.44 -5.45
N THR A 500 14.17 21.25 -4.54
CA THR A 500 15.39 20.96 -3.79
C THR A 500 15.20 21.57 -2.42
N ALA A 501 14.95 20.74 -1.43
CA ALA A 501 14.67 21.13 -0.06
C ALA A 501 15.81 20.68 0.86
N GLN A 502 16.36 21.61 1.62
CA GLN A 502 17.39 21.29 2.60
C GLN A 502 16.74 20.55 3.78
N LYS A 503 17.37 19.48 4.26
CA LYS A 503 16.84 18.74 5.42
C LYS A 503 16.99 19.56 6.69
N VAL A 504 16.00 19.46 7.57
CA VAL A 504 16.00 20.10 8.89
C VAL A 504 16.22 19.02 9.94
N GLU A 505 17.25 19.17 10.76
CA GLU A 505 17.56 18.33 11.91
C GLU A 505 17.71 19.23 13.16
N ASP A 506 17.01 18.91 14.23
CA ASP A 506 16.99 19.69 15.48
C ASP A 506 16.70 21.20 15.27
N GLY A 507 15.79 21.51 14.33
CA GLY A 507 15.37 22.89 14.01
C GLY A 507 16.42 23.70 13.23
N ARG A 508 17.43 23.06 12.65
CA ARG A 508 18.46 23.69 11.82
C ARG A 508 18.58 23.02 10.47
N TYR A 509 18.86 23.80 9.43
CA TYR A 509 19.20 23.27 8.12
C TYR A 509 20.53 22.52 8.17
N LYS A 510 20.52 21.30 7.62
CA LYS A 510 21.70 20.44 7.51
C LYS A 510 22.42 20.73 6.20
N ASP A 511 23.66 21.17 6.27
CA ASP A 511 24.43 21.48 5.07
C ASP A 511 24.79 20.21 4.28
N GLY A 512 24.56 20.28 2.97
CA GLY A 512 24.91 19.18 2.05
C GLY A 512 23.95 18.00 2.06
N ASP A 513 22.79 18.11 2.74
CA ASP A 513 21.80 17.03 2.80
C ASP A 513 20.42 17.55 2.36
N TYR A 514 19.93 17.05 1.23
CA TYR A 514 18.74 17.57 0.58
C TYR A 514 17.74 16.45 0.23
N ILE A 515 16.47 16.82 0.20
CA ILE A 515 15.44 16.07 -0.49
C ILE A 515 15.26 16.71 -1.85
N VAL A 516 15.57 15.96 -2.90
CA VAL A 516 15.45 16.42 -4.28
C VAL A 516 14.21 15.84 -4.92
N SER A 517 13.41 16.66 -5.60
CA SER A 517 12.12 16.22 -6.13
C SER A 517 11.82 16.82 -7.49
N PHE A 518 10.90 16.19 -8.18
CA PHE A 518 10.27 16.74 -9.38
C PHE A 518 8.80 16.32 -9.40
N ILE A 519 7.93 17.30 -9.68
CA ILE A 519 6.53 17.04 -9.95
C ILE A 519 6.26 17.41 -11.40
N GLY A 520 5.77 16.45 -12.17
CA GLY A 520 5.48 16.63 -13.60
C GLY A 520 4.12 16.07 -13.96
N PHE A 521 3.57 16.54 -15.07
CA PHE A 521 2.30 16.08 -15.61
C PHE A 521 2.32 16.05 -17.13
N ALA A 522 1.48 15.25 -17.72
CA ALA A 522 1.35 15.13 -19.17
C ALA A 522 -0.06 14.66 -19.59
N PRO A 523 -0.55 15.10 -20.75
CA PRO A 523 -0.03 16.22 -21.57
C PRO A 523 -0.24 17.57 -20.89
N ALA A 524 0.58 18.60 -21.19
CA ALA A 524 0.48 19.89 -20.52
C ALA A 524 -0.81 20.66 -20.85
N ASP A 525 -1.37 20.46 -22.04
CA ASP A 525 -2.62 21.10 -22.46
C ASP A 525 -3.87 20.46 -21.85
N ASP A 526 -3.81 19.15 -21.49
CA ASP A 526 -4.93 18.37 -20.94
C ASP A 526 -4.38 17.21 -20.10
N PRO A 527 -4.02 17.47 -18.83
CA PRO A 527 -3.28 16.52 -18.00
C PRO A 527 -4.05 15.23 -17.67
N ASP A 528 -3.61 14.09 -18.23
CA ASP A 528 -4.13 12.75 -17.90
C ASP A 528 -3.44 12.13 -16.68
N ILE A 529 -2.14 12.44 -16.51
CA ILE A 529 -1.34 11.94 -15.39
C ILE A 529 -0.50 13.05 -14.74
N LEU A 530 -0.34 12.92 -13.42
CA LEU A 530 0.61 13.69 -12.63
C LEU A 530 1.54 12.69 -11.93
N VAL A 531 2.84 12.95 -11.99
CA VAL A 531 3.89 12.11 -11.39
C VAL A 531 4.73 12.98 -10.45
N TYR A 532 4.80 12.58 -9.19
CA TYR A 532 5.67 13.21 -8.19
C TYR A 532 6.71 12.21 -7.71
N VAL A 533 7.99 12.55 -7.84
CA VAL A 533 9.13 11.78 -7.36
C VAL A 533 9.95 12.62 -6.40
N ALA A 534 10.31 12.04 -5.25
CA ALA A 534 11.26 12.63 -4.31
C ALA A 534 12.31 11.59 -3.90
N VAL A 535 13.58 12.02 -3.85
CA VAL A 535 14.73 11.24 -3.44
C VAL A 535 15.40 11.94 -2.28
N ASP A 536 15.49 11.27 -1.15
CA ASP A 536 16.02 11.80 0.11
C ASP A 536 17.49 11.41 0.28
N GLY A 537 18.35 12.40 0.54
CA GLY A 537 19.76 12.20 0.82
C GLY A 537 20.54 11.50 -0.29
N PRO A 538 20.37 11.86 -1.59
CA PRO A 538 21.13 11.23 -2.66
C PRO A 538 22.61 11.59 -2.55
N LYS A 539 23.49 10.60 -2.77
CA LYS A 539 24.95 10.71 -2.77
C LYS A 539 25.48 10.53 -4.20
N ASN A 540 26.75 10.77 -4.39
CA ASN A 540 27.46 10.51 -5.65
C ASN A 540 27.01 11.35 -6.86
N GLU A 541 26.13 12.36 -6.66
CA GLU A 541 25.65 13.26 -7.72
C GLU A 541 25.32 14.63 -7.13
N VAL A 542 25.19 15.64 -7.99
CA VAL A 542 24.75 16.96 -7.59
C VAL A 542 23.30 16.91 -7.14
N GLN A 543 23.04 17.29 -5.89
CA GLN A 543 21.73 17.18 -5.25
C GLN A 543 20.75 18.26 -5.75
N PHE A 544 20.35 18.15 -7.01
CA PHE A 544 19.31 19.00 -7.63
C PHE A 544 18.19 18.14 -8.22
N GLY A 545 16.95 18.56 -8.00
CA GLY A 545 15.78 17.87 -8.55
C GLY A 545 15.78 17.77 -10.08
N GLY A 546 16.34 18.78 -10.77
CA GLY A 546 16.51 18.77 -12.23
C GLY A 546 17.52 17.75 -12.75
N VAL A 547 18.48 17.31 -11.92
CA VAL A 547 19.51 16.33 -12.28
C VAL A 547 19.07 14.89 -11.93
N ILE A 548 18.43 14.71 -10.78
CA ILE A 548 18.09 13.39 -10.24
C ILE A 548 16.64 13.02 -10.53
N SER A 549 15.68 13.83 -10.09
CA SER A 549 14.25 13.46 -10.10
C SER A 549 13.56 13.78 -11.44
N ALA A 550 13.97 14.85 -12.14
CA ALA A 550 13.35 15.22 -13.41
C ALA A 550 13.50 14.14 -14.50
N PRO A 551 14.71 13.56 -14.75
CA PRO A 551 14.83 12.49 -15.74
C PRO A 551 14.06 11.22 -15.34
N MET A 552 13.91 10.93 -14.04
CA MET A 552 13.09 9.82 -13.58
C MET A 552 11.62 10.03 -13.97
N VAL A 553 11.07 11.23 -13.69
CA VAL A 553 9.68 11.57 -14.06
C VAL A 553 9.48 11.54 -15.57
N GLY A 554 10.43 12.03 -16.36
CA GLY A 554 10.39 11.95 -17.83
C GLY A 554 10.28 10.50 -18.32
N ARG A 555 11.10 9.58 -17.79
CA ARG A 555 11.03 8.15 -18.11
C ARG A 555 9.72 7.51 -17.65
N ILE A 556 9.26 7.80 -16.41
CA ILE A 556 7.98 7.30 -15.90
C ILE A 556 6.84 7.72 -16.82
N ILE A 557 6.76 9.00 -17.19
CA ILE A 557 5.72 9.53 -18.11
C ILE A 557 5.82 8.84 -19.47
N SER A 558 7.03 8.70 -20.03
CA SER A 558 7.25 8.03 -21.30
C SER A 558 6.76 6.58 -21.30
N ASP A 559 7.03 5.83 -20.22
CA ASP A 559 6.66 4.43 -20.10
C ASP A 559 5.16 4.24 -19.79
N ILE A 560 4.54 5.20 -19.09
CA ILE A 560 3.10 5.18 -18.78
C ILE A 560 2.25 5.61 -19.99
N ALA A 561 2.73 6.52 -20.83
CA ALA A 561 1.96 7.11 -21.92
C ALA A 561 1.27 6.05 -22.82
N PRO A 562 1.94 4.96 -23.27
CA PRO A 562 1.28 3.90 -24.03
C PRO A 562 0.18 3.17 -23.24
N LEU A 563 0.40 2.95 -21.93
CA LEU A 563 -0.55 2.24 -21.07
C LEU A 563 -1.84 3.05 -20.84
N ARG A 564 -1.73 4.39 -20.92
CA ARG A 564 -2.84 5.33 -20.77
C ARG A 564 -3.39 5.80 -22.11
N ASN A 565 -2.86 5.31 -23.24
CA ASN A 565 -3.19 5.77 -24.58
C ASN A 565 -2.96 7.29 -24.80
N ILE A 566 -1.99 7.87 -24.09
CA ILE A 566 -1.56 9.24 -24.31
C ILE A 566 -0.82 9.28 -25.64
N LYS A 567 -1.41 9.97 -26.61
CA LYS A 567 -0.85 10.08 -27.96
C LYS A 567 0.07 11.30 -28.04
N PRO A 568 1.10 11.25 -28.91
CA PRO A 568 1.86 12.44 -29.25
C PRO A 568 0.95 13.58 -29.71
N ARG A 569 1.23 14.79 -29.24
CA ARG A 569 0.45 16.00 -29.52
C ARG A 569 1.30 17.05 -30.25
N ASP A 570 0.67 17.75 -31.17
CA ASP A 570 1.27 18.91 -31.84
C ASP A 570 1.38 20.10 -30.89
N GLY A 571 2.23 21.07 -31.24
CA GLY A 571 2.39 22.33 -30.49
C GLY A 571 3.26 22.20 -29.23
N GLN A 572 4.03 21.11 -29.08
CA GLN A 572 5.05 21.01 -28.06
C GLN A 572 6.11 22.10 -28.25
N LEU A 573 6.52 22.76 -27.16
CA LEU A 573 7.63 23.70 -27.18
C LEU A 573 8.92 23.01 -27.57
N GLU A 574 9.79 23.71 -28.33
CA GLU A 574 11.13 23.20 -28.62
C GLU A 574 11.98 23.17 -27.35
N ARG A 575 12.75 22.08 -27.16
CA ARG A 575 13.66 21.95 -26.02
C ARG A 575 14.89 22.81 -26.22
N GLU A 576 15.21 23.68 -25.25
CA GLU A 576 16.50 24.34 -25.16
C GLU A 576 17.57 23.34 -24.68
N TYR A 577 18.53 22.98 -25.53
CA TYR A 577 19.67 22.15 -25.16
C TYR A 577 20.79 23.02 -24.61
N ARG A 578 21.30 22.64 -23.42
CA ARG A 578 22.48 23.28 -22.81
C ARG A 578 23.62 22.29 -22.77
N TRP A 579 24.86 22.79 -22.87
CA TRP A 579 26.03 21.97 -22.75
C TRP A 579 26.06 21.26 -21.40
N GLY A 580 26.23 19.92 -21.41
CA GLY A 580 26.18 19.07 -20.21
C GLY A 580 24.82 18.42 -19.93
N ASP A 581 23.77 18.72 -20.70
CA ASP A 581 22.51 17.96 -20.60
C ASP A 581 22.75 16.49 -21.01
N PRO A 582 22.23 15.50 -20.27
CA PRO A 582 22.41 14.09 -20.61
C PRO A 582 21.74 13.77 -21.96
N VAL A 583 22.46 13.05 -22.81
CA VAL A 583 21.91 12.57 -24.08
C VAL A 583 20.94 11.43 -23.78
N GLN A 584 19.70 11.59 -24.22
CA GLN A 584 18.68 10.56 -24.11
C GLN A 584 18.61 9.74 -25.40
N ILE A 585 18.53 8.42 -25.25
CA ILE A 585 18.33 7.47 -26.34
C ILE A 585 17.08 6.64 -26.11
N ARG A 586 16.45 6.19 -27.21
CA ARG A 586 15.37 5.21 -27.10
C ARG A 586 15.95 3.81 -26.97
N VAL A 587 15.47 3.09 -25.95
CA VAL A 587 15.87 1.71 -25.68
C VAL A 587 15.40 0.82 -26.83
N PRO A 588 16.32 0.10 -27.51
CA PRO A 588 15.95 -0.83 -28.56
C PRO A 588 15.21 -2.05 -28.02
N ASP A 589 14.38 -2.70 -28.86
CA ASP A 589 13.80 -3.99 -28.51
C ASP A 589 14.85 -5.10 -28.67
N LEU A 590 15.22 -5.68 -27.54
CA LEU A 590 16.20 -6.76 -27.44
C LEU A 590 15.57 -8.12 -27.11
N THR A 591 14.24 -8.19 -27.05
CA THR A 591 13.51 -9.41 -26.74
C THR A 591 13.79 -10.49 -27.78
N GLY A 592 14.03 -11.72 -27.35
CA GLY A 592 14.31 -12.87 -28.19
C GLY A 592 15.78 -12.98 -28.66
N LYS A 593 16.61 -11.96 -28.42
CA LYS A 593 18.04 -11.97 -28.80
C LYS A 593 18.88 -12.80 -27.86
N GLU A 594 20.00 -13.33 -28.38
CA GLU A 594 20.99 -14.11 -27.63
C GLU A 594 22.10 -13.19 -27.13
N ARG A 595 22.80 -13.62 -26.07
CA ARG A 595 23.85 -12.82 -25.42
C ARG A 595 24.95 -12.40 -26.38
N ASP A 596 25.45 -13.33 -27.19
CA ASP A 596 26.59 -13.09 -28.11
C ASP A 596 26.22 -12.09 -29.24
N GLU A 597 24.98 -12.13 -29.71
CA GLU A 597 24.43 -11.16 -30.67
C GLU A 597 24.44 -9.73 -30.07
N LEU A 598 24.03 -9.61 -28.81
CA LEU A 598 23.93 -8.32 -28.14
C LEU A 598 25.31 -7.71 -27.81
N MET A 599 26.25 -8.54 -27.40
CA MET A 599 27.62 -8.06 -27.11
C MET A 599 28.37 -7.55 -28.37
N GLN A 600 27.94 -7.96 -29.56
CA GLN A 600 28.46 -7.43 -30.83
C GLN A 600 27.77 -6.14 -31.30
N MET A 601 26.52 -5.90 -30.85
CA MET A 601 25.71 -4.77 -31.32
C MET A 601 26.01 -3.46 -30.58
N PHE A 602 26.41 -3.53 -29.30
CA PHE A 602 26.51 -2.34 -28.46
C PHE A 602 27.90 -2.14 -27.90
N HIS A 603 28.55 -1.02 -28.28
CA HIS A 603 29.84 -0.60 -27.74
C HIS A 603 29.72 0.53 -26.71
N THR A 604 28.58 1.24 -26.67
CA THR A 604 28.35 2.43 -25.83
C THR A 604 27.32 2.20 -24.71
N ILE A 605 26.35 1.29 -24.94
CA ILE A 605 25.31 0.98 -23.96
C ILE A 605 25.79 -0.15 -23.04
N LYS A 606 25.69 0.03 -21.74
CA LYS A 606 25.98 -1.03 -20.76
C LYS A 606 24.84 -2.04 -20.74
N ILE A 607 25.19 -3.33 -20.86
CA ILE A 607 24.23 -4.43 -20.78
C ILE A 607 24.58 -5.27 -19.56
N GLU A 608 23.57 -5.50 -18.70
CA GLU A 608 23.66 -6.43 -17.59
C GLU A 608 22.77 -7.64 -17.88
N TRP A 609 23.38 -8.82 -17.95
CA TRP A 609 22.72 -10.06 -18.29
C TRP A 609 22.36 -10.86 -17.04
N ASN A 610 21.07 -11.12 -16.84
CA ASN A 610 20.54 -11.89 -15.73
C ASN A 610 19.88 -13.17 -16.26
N GLY A 611 20.46 -14.33 -15.97
CA GLY A 611 19.95 -15.63 -16.38
C GLY A 611 20.98 -16.54 -17.05
N PRO A 612 20.55 -17.66 -17.67
CA PRO A 612 21.43 -18.62 -18.33
C PRO A 612 22.23 -17.97 -19.46
N ALA A 613 23.52 -18.31 -19.58
CA ALA A 613 24.43 -17.75 -20.62
C ALA A 613 23.93 -18.05 -22.05
N GLU A 614 23.37 -19.22 -22.27
CA GLU A 614 22.80 -19.67 -23.58
C GLU A 614 21.31 -19.37 -23.71
N GLY A 615 20.76 -18.49 -22.86
CA GLY A 615 19.36 -18.09 -22.87
C GLY A 615 19.03 -17.05 -23.92
N ARG A 616 17.73 -16.80 -24.12
CA ARG A 616 17.23 -15.67 -24.89
C ARG A 616 16.56 -14.66 -23.98
N VAL A 617 16.67 -13.38 -24.33
CA VAL A 617 16.00 -12.30 -23.61
C VAL A 617 14.50 -12.52 -23.62
N ILE A 618 13.90 -12.71 -22.45
CA ILE A 618 12.45 -12.81 -22.24
C ILE A 618 11.86 -11.50 -21.71
N ARG A 619 12.69 -10.68 -21.06
CA ARG A 619 12.32 -9.37 -20.51
C ARG A 619 13.54 -8.47 -20.49
N GLN A 620 13.33 -7.18 -20.69
CA GLN A 620 14.37 -6.16 -20.54
C GLN A 620 13.88 -4.98 -19.69
N LEU A 621 14.80 -4.30 -19.04
CA LEU A 621 14.60 -3.06 -18.31
C LEU A 621 15.74 -2.09 -18.61
N PRO A 622 15.46 -0.85 -19.05
CA PRO A 622 14.14 -0.30 -19.37
C PRO A 622 13.41 -1.01 -20.52
N ALA A 623 12.09 -0.79 -20.63
CA ALA A 623 11.26 -1.41 -21.67
C ALA A 623 11.66 -0.92 -23.08
N PRO A 624 11.39 -1.72 -24.14
CA PRO A 624 11.62 -1.28 -25.51
C PRO A 624 10.88 0.04 -25.81
N GLY A 625 11.58 0.98 -26.48
CA GLY A 625 11.03 2.28 -26.85
C GLY A 625 11.02 3.34 -25.74
N SER A 626 11.27 2.98 -24.48
CA SER A 626 11.43 3.96 -23.40
C SER A 626 12.69 4.81 -23.56
N LEU A 627 12.73 5.98 -22.93
CA LEU A 627 13.92 6.83 -22.91
C LEU A 627 14.86 6.42 -21.79
N MET A 628 16.14 6.42 -22.06
CA MET A 628 17.22 6.26 -21.08
C MET A 628 18.41 7.18 -21.44
N GLU A 629 19.24 7.49 -20.45
CA GLU A 629 20.52 8.16 -20.73
C GLU A 629 21.44 7.23 -21.55
N GLU A 630 22.19 7.79 -22.50
CA GLU A 630 23.13 7.04 -23.34
C GLU A 630 24.15 6.24 -22.50
N SER A 631 24.53 6.76 -21.33
CA SER A 631 25.41 6.08 -20.36
C SER A 631 24.69 5.06 -19.47
N GLY A 632 23.38 4.89 -19.61
CA GLY A 632 22.56 4.01 -18.79
C GLY A 632 22.84 2.52 -19.03
N THR A 633 22.29 1.66 -18.15
CA THR A 633 22.41 0.21 -18.22
C THR A 633 21.08 -0.43 -18.60
N ILE A 634 21.10 -1.35 -19.57
CA ILE A 634 19.95 -2.19 -19.89
C ILE A 634 20.10 -3.53 -19.16
N HIS A 635 19.20 -3.81 -18.24
CA HIS A 635 19.14 -5.11 -17.56
C HIS A 635 18.33 -6.08 -18.41
N LEU A 636 18.93 -7.19 -18.80
CA LEU A 636 18.31 -8.22 -19.60
C LEU A 636 18.07 -9.47 -18.75
N TYR A 637 16.87 -9.97 -18.81
CA TYR A 637 16.49 -11.23 -18.14
C TYR A 637 16.31 -12.31 -19.20
N ALA A 638 17.12 -13.37 -19.11
CA ALA A 638 17.13 -14.46 -20.06
C ALA A 638 16.42 -15.69 -19.50
N GLY A 639 15.54 -16.28 -20.31
CA GLY A 639 14.95 -17.57 -20.07
C GLY A 639 15.72 -18.71 -20.79
N PRO A 640 15.43 -19.99 -20.47
CA PRO A 640 16.03 -21.12 -21.16
C PRO A 640 15.73 -21.06 -22.67
N ALA A 641 16.72 -21.35 -23.50
CA ALA A 641 16.53 -21.50 -24.92
C ALA A 641 15.51 -22.64 -25.14
N ASN A 642 14.33 -22.33 -25.69
CA ASN A 642 13.39 -23.37 -26.11
C ASN A 642 14.11 -24.23 -27.16
N LYS A 643 14.48 -25.46 -26.83
CA LYS A 643 14.82 -26.45 -27.84
C LYS A 643 13.57 -26.60 -28.73
N LYS A 644 13.64 -26.12 -29.97
CA LYS A 644 12.68 -26.50 -31.00
C LYS A 644 12.65 -28.02 -31.02
N ASN A 645 11.45 -28.59 -30.85
CA ASN A 645 11.22 -29.98 -31.17
C ASN A 645 11.61 -30.17 -32.65
N GLU A 646 12.70 -30.86 -32.88
CA GLU A 646 12.93 -31.56 -34.16
C GLU A 646 12.02 -32.77 -34.25
#